data_287686975a1726c58b3facd69dfd3a37
#
_entry.id   287686975a1726c58b3facd69dfd3a37
#
_cell.length_a   1.000
_cell.length_b   1.000
_cell.length_c   1.000
_cell.angle_alpha   90.00
_cell.angle_beta   90.00
_cell.angle_gamma   90.00
#
_symmetry.space_group_name_H-M   'P 1'
#
loop_
_entity.id
_entity.type
_entity.pdbx_description
1 polymer ?
#
loop_
_entity_poly.entity_id
_entity_poly.type
_entity_poly.pdbx_seq_one_letter_code
_entity_poly.pdbx_strand_id
1 'polypeptide(L)'
;MSKNRIKVLITAVLLGAVFGIQAQEKITPLEQVMEGLSARNIGPAGMSGRVTCIAAHPQTATTLYAGSASGGLWVSTNNGQNWSPLFQNEKVASIGAVAIDPKHPDIIYVGTGEGNPRNSQTSGYGLYKSYDGGQSWECIGLEQTRTIHRILINPENTDEVYVGATGSAWGDSPRGVFKTTDGGRNWTNSLYINDRTGAGDLVMDPNNPKKLIANMWEYRRAPWFFTSGGPSGGLFITYDGGENWKKLGEDEGLPKGDLGRMGLGIAPSNSNIVYALIETSKKNGVYKSKDGGKNWFKVTESEQAGNRPFYYADLRVDPQNPDRLYSLWTYVTRSDDGGKNWKTITPYNRIHPDHHAMWIDSANPAHIVEGNDGGMNISYDYGESWHFVENLPLAQFYHINVDEQLPYNVYGGMQDNGSWMGPAYSLTTDGIRNEEWNELFFGDGFDVVPIPGRTDAVYAQSQEGNVGLVNTETGYSALIKPVHPDGERLRWHWNAPIALDPHKPETNLYFGSQYVHKSTDNGKNWTIISPDLTTNDPEKQKQLESGGLTYDVTGAENHTCILAIAPSALDEKVIWTGSDDGKLHVTLDGGANWTDISNKLKGLPEGCWIPQIRASDYDKGTAWVVVNDYRRNNWSAYLYKIEGFGKKATRVVDDGDIFGPVLSVWQDPVEQNLIFVGGEYGLYASIDGGNSFAKWTKNIPTVQVMDMAFQAREKDLVLGTFGRGAWVIDDIEPLRVLAAGKDLNAPAFFEPPTAYQWERKQSPGVRFAGMSTFRGENRPFGARMTAYLPEVADDNKKKLRVDYQNESGDTVYTQYLKVKESGLQNWRWAMWEKGAEYPRFKVRKAEKEQSDRRGAPVLPGKYAVTINWDGQSVTQSLHVEYDYRMNSWVSEEDLVARREAFKAIEGIEADLDLAVQSLAQANENIERLQSLLQREPYASDSALVDTVKVTAKALEAARHHVFGKKETKGYFEQPEVWSSQWGSSLWQLLSSASAWESNEQALFDQLAKRTKEATETVMT
;
A
#
# COMPACT_ATOMS: atom_id res chain seq x y z
N MET A 1 22.07 58.94 13.92
CA MET A 1 21.70 57.65 13.25
C MET A 1 21.11 58.00 11.92
N SER A 2 21.77 57.64 10.84
CA SER A 2 21.58 58.21 9.51
C SER A 2 20.40 57.63 8.75
N LYS A 3 19.75 58.47 7.96
CA LYS A 3 18.62 58.17 7.07
C LYS A 3 18.84 56.96 6.10
N ASN A 4 20.07 56.45 6.00
CA ASN A 4 20.41 55.30 5.14
C ASN A 4 20.06 53.91 5.74
N ARG A 5 19.91 53.77 7.06
CA ARG A 5 19.50 52.50 7.69
C ARG A 5 17.98 52.24 7.56
N ILE A 6 17.18 53.30 7.43
CA ILE A 6 15.72 53.15 7.26
C ILE A 6 15.39 52.77 5.82
N LYS A 7 16.15 53.22 4.82
CA LYS A 7 15.93 52.81 3.42
C LYS A 7 16.28 51.34 3.17
N VAL A 8 17.32 50.79 3.82
CA VAL A 8 17.67 49.35 3.69
C VAL A 8 16.64 48.46 4.37
N LEU A 9 16.07 48.91 5.49
CA LEU A 9 15.01 48.09 6.17
C LEU A 9 13.69 48.09 5.40
N ILE A 10 13.30 49.19 4.74
CA ILE A 10 12.09 49.27 3.91
C ILE A 10 12.25 48.48 2.61
N THR A 11 13.45 48.46 2.03
CA THR A 11 13.73 47.68 0.82
C THR A 11 13.79 46.16 1.14
N ALA A 12 14.28 45.75 2.31
CA ALA A 12 14.28 44.34 2.75
C ALA A 12 12.88 43.85 3.11
N VAL A 13 11.99 44.72 3.65
CA VAL A 13 10.60 44.38 3.93
C VAL A 13 9.75 44.32 2.65
N LEU A 14 10.05 45.15 1.64
CA LEU A 14 9.38 45.13 0.34
C LEU A 14 9.87 43.97 -0.56
N LEU A 15 11.13 43.51 -0.43
CA LEU A 15 11.61 42.30 -1.10
C LEU A 15 11.13 41.01 -0.40
N GLY A 16 10.93 41.01 0.91
CA GLY A 16 10.29 39.91 1.65
C GLY A 16 8.78 39.77 1.41
N ALA A 17 8.10 40.84 0.97
CA ALA A 17 6.67 40.81 0.66
C ALA A 17 6.34 40.43 -0.80
N VAL A 18 7.35 40.28 -1.66
CA VAL A 18 7.17 39.90 -3.08
C VAL A 18 7.34 38.36 -3.28
N PHE A 19 7.90 37.66 -2.28
CA PHE A 19 8.01 36.17 -2.31
C PHE A 19 6.90 35.44 -1.56
N GLY A 20 5.82 36.08 -1.17
CA GLY A 20 4.74 35.52 -0.34
C GLY A 20 3.35 35.55 -0.93
N ILE A 21 3.20 35.77 -2.23
CA ILE A 21 1.92 35.56 -2.92
C ILE A 21 2.19 34.53 -4.03
N GLN A 22 2.42 33.28 -3.64
CA GLN A 22 1.90 32.18 -4.44
C GLN A 22 0.38 32.31 -4.32
N ALA A 23 -0.27 32.66 -5.42
CA ALA A 23 -1.71 32.50 -5.52
C ALA A 23 -1.98 31.05 -5.18
N GLN A 24 -2.69 30.78 -4.08
CA GLN A 24 -3.18 29.46 -3.78
C GLN A 24 -3.99 29.03 -5.02
N GLU A 25 -3.46 28.12 -5.80
CA GLU A 25 -4.22 27.54 -6.93
C GLU A 25 -5.54 27.06 -6.35
N LYS A 26 -6.63 27.52 -6.96
CA LYS A 26 -7.95 27.20 -6.47
C LYS A 26 -8.17 25.71 -6.76
N ILE A 27 -8.14 24.86 -5.72
CA ILE A 27 -8.33 23.41 -5.82
C ILE A 27 -9.65 23.16 -6.58
N THR A 28 -9.60 22.34 -7.61
CA THR A 28 -10.78 22.01 -8.41
C THR A 28 -11.78 21.17 -7.62
N PRO A 29 -13.08 21.15 -7.98
CA PRO A 29 -14.05 20.26 -7.33
C PRO A 29 -13.66 18.79 -7.40
N LEU A 30 -13.01 18.35 -8.49
CA LEU A 30 -12.48 16.99 -8.62
C LEU A 30 -11.44 16.69 -7.57
N GLU A 31 -10.43 17.55 -7.43
CA GLU A 31 -9.38 17.38 -6.42
C GLU A 31 -9.95 17.40 -5.00
N GLN A 32 -10.92 18.28 -4.70
CA GLN A 32 -11.58 18.33 -3.39
C GLN A 32 -12.33 17.04 -3.08
N VAL A 33 -12.99 16.44 -4.07
CA VAL A 33 -13.67 15.14 -3.91
C VAL A 33 -12.65 14.03 -3.72
N MET A 34 -11.62 13.96 -4.56
CA MET A 34 -10.55 12.95 -4.44
C MET A 34 -9.84 13.03 -3.07
N GLU A 35 -9.56 14.23 -2.59
CA GLU A 35 -8.96 14.44 -1.26
C GLU A 35 -9.85 13.99 -0.10
N GLY A 36 -11.16 14.08 -0.25
CA GLY A 36 -12.14 13.69 0.75
C GLY A 36 -12.49 12.21 0.75
N LEU A 37 -12.19 11.45 -0.32
CA LEU A 37 -12.43 10.03 -0.38
C LEU A 37 -11.38 9.25 0.44
N SER A 38 -11.84 8.20 1.12
CA SER A 38 -10.98 7.35 1.94
C SER A 38 -10.32 6.29 1.07
N ALA A 39 -8.99 6.27 1.05
CA ALA A 39 -8.21 5.20 0.47
C ALA A 39 -7.53 4.41 1.60
N ARG A 40 -7.72 3.07 1.64
CA ARG A 40 -7.25 2.18 2.69
C ARG A 40 -6.25 1.18 2.16
N ASN A 41 -5.10 1.02 2.83
CA ASN A 41 -4.17 -0.07 2.56
C ASN A 41 -4.64 -1.34 3.29
N ILE A 42 -4.91 -2.39 2.54
CA ILE A 42 -5.40 -3.66 3.08
C ILE A 42 -4.32 -4.76 3.16
N GLY A 43 -3.09 -4.47 2.74
CA GLY A 43 -1.97 -5.43 2.71
C GLY A 43 -1.88 -6.19 1.40
N PRO A 44 -1.33 -7.41 1.40
CA PRO A 44 -0.73 -8.12 2.53
C PRO A 44 0.65 -7.59 2.95
N ALA A 45 1.15 -8.03 4.11
CA ALA A 45 2.52 -7.81 4.55
C ALA A 45 3.23 -9.08 5.02
N GLY A 46 2.51 -10.18 5.18
CA GLY A 46 3.06 -11.50 5.50
C GLY A 46 3.88 -12.12 4.36
N MET A 47 3.54 -11.77 3.12
CA MET A 47 4.41 -11.86 1.96
C MET A 47 4.58 -10.43 1.46
N SER A 48 5.77 -9.88 1.68
CA SER A 48 6.06 -8.48 1.41
C SER A 48 6.56 -8.30 -0.04
N GLY A 49 7.56 -7.47 -0.28
CA GLY A 49 8.15 -7.26 -1.60
C GLY A 49 9.63 -6.96 -1.48
N ARG A 50 10.27 -6.80 -2.63
CA ARG A 50 11.73 -6.70 -2.73
C ARG A 50 12.30 -5.51 -1.97
N VAL A 51 13.22 -5.81 -1.02
CA VAL A 51 14.04 -4.84 -0.30
C VAL A 51 15.43 -4.76 -0.94
N THR A 52 15.79 -3.60 -1.47
CA THR A 52 16.97 -3.38 -2.31
C THR A 52 18.17 -2.84 -1.54
N CYS A 53 17.92 -2.12 -0.44
CA CYS A 53 18.99 -1.54 0.38
C CYS A 53 18.54 -1.37 1.82
N ILE A 54 19.52 -1.46 2.74
CA ILE A 54 19.33 -1.29 4.18
C ILE A 54 20.47 -0.41 4.71
N ALA A 55 20.13 0.56 5.55
CA ALA A 55 21.08 1.35 6.31
C ALA A 55 20.62 1.49 7.75
N ALA A 56 21.57 1.71 8.66
CA ALA A 56 21.26 2.03 10.05
C ALA A 56 21.81 3.42 10.42
N HIS A 57 21.14 4.06 11.35
CA HIS A 57 21.60 5.34 11.89
C HIS A 57 22.95 5.15 12.60
N PRO A 58 23.99 5.94 12.28
CA PRO A 58 25.36 5.67 12.70
C PRO A 58 25.59 5.72 14.22
N GLN A 59 24.70 6.38 14.97
CA GLN A 59 24.80 6.49 16.43
C GLN A 59 23.75 5.64 17.16
N THR A 60 22.76 5.07 16.45
CA THR A 60 21.62 4.35 17.05
C THR A 60 21.25 3.16 16.17
N ALA A 61 21.92 2.03 16.39
CA ALA A 61 21.75 0.81 15.59
C ALA A 61 20.31 0.23 15.57
N THR A 62 19.43 0.72 16.45
CA THR A 62 18.00 0.37 16.45
C THR A 62 17.17 1.21 15.49
N THR A 63 17.74 2.28 14.90
CA THR A 63 17.09 3.04 13.84
C THR A 63 17.57 2.53 12.49
N LEU A 64 16.67 1.86 11.78
CA LEU A 64 16.91 1.19 10.52
C LEU A 64 16.15 1.88 9.39
N TYR A 65 16.76 1.95 8.22
CA TYR A 65 16.15 2.43 6.98
C TYR A 65 16.13 1.30 5.96
N ALA A 66 15.00 1.06 5.34
CA ALA A 66 14.81 0.05 4.31
C ALA A 66 14.30 0.68 3.02
N GLY A 67 15.06 0.59 1.96
CA GLY A 67 14.65 0.95 0.60
C GLY A 67 14.09 -0.26 -0.13
N SER A 68 12.98 -0.07 -0.81
CA SER A 68 12.33 -1.11 -1.60
C SER A 68 12.40 -0.85 -3.09
N ALA A 69 12.29 -1.90 -3.89
CA ALA A 69 12.33 -1.81 -5.35
C ALA A 69 11.27 -0.88 -5.95
N SER A 70 10.11 -0.77 -5.30
CA SER A 70 8.97 -0.03 -5.85
C SER A 70 8.02 0.56 -4.79
N GLY A 71 8.31 0.39 -3.49
CA GLY A 71 7.44 0.82 -2.38
C GLY A 71 7.99 1.97 -1.54
N GLY A 72 9.04 2.66 -2.00
CA GLY A 72 9.64 3.81 -1.31
C GLY A 72 10.63 3.45 -0.20
N LEU A 73 10.97 4.46 0.59
CA LEU A 73 11.86 4.36 1.75
C LEU A 73 11.04 4.26 3.04
N TRP A 74 11.46 3.39 3.94
CA TRP A 74 10.85 3.16 5.24
C TRP A 74 11.85 3.31 6.38
N VAL A 75 11.38 3.74 7.55
CA VAL A 75 12.18 3.85 8.76
C VAL A 75 11.52 3.10 9.92
N SER A 76 12.35 2.41 10.67
CA SER A 76 12.03 1.88 11.99
C SER A 76 12.97 2.50 13.02
N THR A 77 12.43 3.04 14.12
CA THR A 77 13.22 3.61 15.22
C THR A 77 13.38 2.65 16.40
N ASN A 78 12.87 1.43 16.27
CA ASN A 78 12.81 0.44 17.33
C ASN A 78 13.22 -0.96 16.86
N ASN A 79 14.22 -1.02 16.00
CA ASN A 79 14.84 -2.25 15.53
C ASN A 79 13.87 -3.19 14.79
N GLY A 80 13.04 -2.63 13.88
CA GLY A 80 12.16 -3.40 13.02
C GLY A 80 10.81 -3.78 13.63
N GLN A 81 10.49 -3.33 14.88
CA GLN A 81 9.21 -3.64 15.50
C GLN A 81 8.03 -2.98 14.79
N ASN A 82 8.22 -1.76 14.29
CA ASN A 82 7.27 -1.10 13.40
C ASN A 82 7.99 -0.19 12.41
N TRP A 83 7.30 0.16 11.32
CA TRP A 83 7.85 0.91 10.20
C TRP A 83 6.95 2.07 9.83
N SER A 84 7.57 3.18 9.44
CA SER A 84 6.89 4.36 8.90
C SER A 84 7.49 4.72 7.55
N PRO A 85 6.67 5.03 6.54
CA PRO A 85 7.18 5.43 5.23
C PRO A 85 7.68 6.88 5.27
N LEU A 86 8.80 7.14 4.58
CA LEU A 86 9.42 8.46 4.50
C LEU A 86 9.37 9.12 3.10
N PHE A 87 9.07 8.37 2.05
CA PHE A 87 9.24 8.79 0.65
C PHE A 87 7.92 8.73 -0.15
N GLN A 88 6.79 9.03 0.52
CA GLN A 88 5.46 8.80 -0.03
C GLN A 88 5.03 9.77 -1.14
N ASN A 89 5.53 11.01 -1.08
CA ASN A 89 5.06 12.11 -1.94
C ASN A 89 6.09 12.51 -2.99
N GLU A 90 7.21 11.80 -3.06
CA GLU A 90 8.24 12.07 -4.04
C GLU A 90 7.84 11.58 -5.44
N LYS A 91 8.55 12.02 -6.47
CA LYS A 91 8.20 11.70 -7.86
C LYS A 91 8.23 10.21 -8.17
N VAL A 92 9.05 9.45 -7.45
CA VAL A 92 9.27 8.00 -7.69
C VAL A 92 9.30 7.22 -6.39
N ALA A 93 9.03 5.93 -6.46
CA ALA A 93 9.03 5.02 -5.30
C ALA A 93 10.12 3.94 -5.36
N SER A 94 10.89 3.86 -6.42
CA SER A 94 11.98 2.89 -6.54
C SER A 94 13.23 3.39 -5.84
N ILE A 95 13.72 2.66 -4.86
CA ILE A 95 14.94 2.98 -4.11
C ILE A 95 16.03 1.97 -4.45
N GLY A 96 17.20 2.47 -4.89
CA GLY A 96 18.36 1.62 -5.18
C GLY A 96 19.45 1.70 -4.12
N ALA A 97 19.56 2.85 -3.42
CA ALA A 97 20.55 3.05 -2.36
C ALA A 97 20.08 4.05 -1.32
N VAL A 98 20.50 3.87 -0.08
CA VAL A 98 20.36 4.84 1.02
C VAL A 98 21.68 5.00 1.76
N ALA A 99 22.07 6.25 2.05
CA ALA A 99 23.25 6.55 2.84
C ALA A 99 22.98 7.66 3.83
N ILE A 100 23.48 7.52 5.05
CA ILE A 100 23.30 8.48 6.14
C ILE A 100 24.63 9.13 6.45
N ASP A 101 24.64 10.44 6.56
CA ASP A 101 25.85 11.18 6.93
C ASP A 101 26.33 10.76 8.33
N PRO A 102 27.56 10.23 8.47
CA PRO A 102 28.05 9.73 9.75
C PRO A 102 28.30 10.83 10.80
N LYS A 103 28.43 12.09 10.38
CA LYS A 103 28.61 13.24 11.29
C LYS A 103 27.31 13.97 11.58
N HIS A 104 26.42 14.02 10.60
CA HIS A 104 25.13 14.72 10.63
C HIS A 104 24.00 13.78 10.23
N PRO A 105 23.55 12.89 11.13
CA PRO A 105 22.61 11.80 10.79
C PRO A 105 21.23 12.26 10.30
N ASP A 106 20.86 13.53 10.49
CA ASP A 106 19.67 14.13 9.89
C ASP A 106 19.83 14.35 8.37
N ILE A 107 21.07 14.25 7.85
CA ILE A 107 21.36 14.29 6.42
C ILE A 107 21.34 12.88 5.86
N ILE A 108 20.35 12.63 4.99
CA ILE A 108 20.14 11.33 4.36
C ILE A 108 20.16 11.51 2.84
N TYR A 109 20.88 10.65 2.14
CA TYR A 109 20.89 10.56 0.69
C TYR A 109 20.12 9.31 0.24
N VAL A 110 19.28 9.46 -0.79
CA VAL A 110 18.51 8.40 -1.40
C VAL A 110 18.73 8.38 -2.90
N GLY A 111 19.36 7.32 -3.38
CA GLY A 111 19.50 7.03 -4.81
C GLY A 111 18.30 6.23 -5.32
N THR A 112 17.66 6.74 -6.36
CA THR A 112 16.45 6.11 -6.89
C THR A 112 16.75 5.19 -8.07
N GLY A 113 15.86 4.21 -8.30
CA GLY A 113 15.97 3.18 -9.31
C GLY A 113 16.66 1.92 -8.83
N GLU A 114 16.00 0.80 -9.00
CA GLU A 114 16.48 -0.52 -8.58
C GLU A 114 17.75 -0.95 -9.33
N GLY A 115 18.80 -1.34 -8.60
CA GLY A 115 20.09 -1.76 -9.15
C GLY A 115 20.15 -3.19 -9.67
N ASN A 116 19.11 -3.99 -9.41
CA ASN A 116 19.03 -5.40 -9.83
C ASN A 116 18.12 -5.52 -11.05
N PRO A 117 18.66 -5.78 -12.25
CA PRO A 117 17.93 -5.64 -13.49
C PRO A 117 17.00 -6.83 -13.77
N ARG A 118 15.76 -6.70 -13.31
CA ARG A 118 14.66 -7.63 -13.59
C ARG A 118 13.84 -7.19 -14.82
N ASN A 119 12.96 -8.07 -15.32
CA ASN A 119 12.00 -7.71 -16.37
C ASN A 119 10.96 -6.67 -15.89
N SER A 120 10.73 -6.64 -14.59
CA SER A 120 9.85 -5.68 -13.88
C SER A 120 10.62 -4.55 -13.19
N GLN A 121 11.87 -4.28 -13.58
CA GLN A 121 12.70 -3.25 -12.97
C GLN A 121 12.04 -1.87 -13.02
N THR A 122 11.87 -1.27 -11.85
CA THR A 122 11.31 0.08 -11.68
C THR A 122 12.41 1.13 -11.82
N SER A 123 12.14 2.15 -12.62
CA SER A 123 13.08 3.25 -12.87
C SER A 123 13.09 4.27 -11.74
N GLY A 124 14.23 4.89 -11.54
CA GLY A 124 14.40 6.05 -10.68
C GLY A 124 14.30 7.39 -11.41
N TYR A 125 14.39 8.46 -10.62
CA TYR A 125 14.45 9.83 -11.06
C TYR A 125 15.43 10.63 -10.18
N GLY A 126 16.71 10.33 -10.31
CA GLY A 126 17.80 11.06 -9.65
C GLY A 126 18.11 10.67 -8.21
N LEU A 127 18.87 11.55 -7.60
CA LEU A 127 19.35 11.48 -6.22
C LEU A 127 18.61 12.49 -5.36
N TYR A 128 18.11 12.06 -4.22
CA TYR A 128 17.42 12.91 -3.26
C TYR A 128 18.23 13.06 -1.99
N LYS A 129 18.07 14.22 -1.36
CA LYS A 129 18.72 14.55 -0.09
C LYS A 129 17.70 15.12 0.89
N SER A 130 17.75 14.63 2.13
CA SER A 130 17.04 15.21 3.27
C SER A 130 18.05 15.89 4.19
N TYR A 131 17.60 16.94 4.89
CA TYR A 131 18.34 17.67 5.91
C TYR A 131 17.68 17.59 7.29
N ASP A 132 16.57 16.85 7.39
CA ASP A 132 15.67 16.81 8.55
C ASP A 132 15.26 15.38 8.96
N GLY A 133 16.12 14.39 8.69
CA GLY A 133 15.89 12.99 9.04
C GLY A 133 14.84 12.30 8.16
N GLY A 134 14.60 12.83 6.95
CA GLY A 134 13.68 12.24 5.98
C GLY A 134 12.25 12.80 6.05
N GLN A 135 12.02 13.91 6.75
CA GLN A 135 10.70 14.56 6.78
C GLN A 135 10.42 15.32 5.49
N SER A 136 11.45 15.86 4.86
CA SER A 136 11.39 16.50 3.54
C SER A 136 12.57 16.12 2.67
N TRP A 137 12.38 16.19 1.34
CA TRP A 137 13.37 15.75 0.36
C TRP A 137 13.56 16.78 -0.75
N GLU A 138 14.80 16.89 -1.21
CA GLU A 138 15.21 17.71 -2.36
C GLU A 138 15.88 16.81 -3.40
N CYS A 139 15.43 16.85 -4.67
CA CYS A 139 16.15 16.21 -5.76
C CYS A 139 17.38 17.03 -6.10
N ILE A 140 18.56 16.48 -5.90
CA ILE A 140 19.86 17.16 -6.06
C ILE A 140 20.60 16.77 -7.34
N GLY A 141 19.87 16.26 -8.35
CA GLY A 141 20.39 15.95 -9.69
C GLY A 141 20.46 14.47 -9.99
N LEU A 142 21.16 14.13 -11.08
CA LEU A 142 21.36 12.78 -11.62
C LEU A 142 20.05 12.11 -12.10
N GLU A 143 19.01 12.86 -12.48
CA GLU A 143 17.68 12.37 -12.89
C GLU A 143 17.74 11.41 -14.09
N GLN A 144 18.70 11.65 -14.99
CA GLN A 144 18.86 10.88 -16.22
C GLN A 144 19.52 9.51 -16.01
N THR A 145 20.13 9.27 -14.83
CA THR A 145 20.83 7.99 -14.55
C THR A 145 19.88 6.80 -14.50
N ARG A 146 18.63 7.04 -14.13
CA ARG A 146 17.57 6.02 -13.98
C ARG A 146 17.81 4.96 -12.91
N THR A 147 19.08 4.70 -12.53
CA THR A 147 19.42 3.68 -11.54
C THR A 147 20.67 4.07 -10.78
N ILE A 148 20.51 4.33 -9.49
CA ILE A 148 21.59 4.60 -8.53
C ILE A 148 21.67 3.44 -7.54
N HIS A 149 22.73 2.64 -7.65
CA HIS A 149 22.89 1.41 -6.88
C HIS A 149 23.77 1.55 -5.63
N ARG A 150 24.68 2.57 -5.59
CA ARG A 150 25.55 2.82 -4.43
C ARG A 150 25.71 4.30 -4.16
N ILE A 151 25.76 4.64 -2.87
CA ILE A 151 26.09 5.99 -2.38
C ILE A 151 27.12 5.83 -1.29
N LEU A 152 28.26 6.51 -1.41
CA LEU A 152 29.34 6.51 -0.42
C LEU A 152 29.64 7.94 0.02
N ILE A 153 29.55 8.20 1.33
CA ILE A 153 29.86 9.49 1.93
C ILE A 153 31.25 9.40 2.54
N ASN A 154 32.14 10.34 2.20
CA ASN A 154 33.46 10.41 2.79
C ASN A 154 33.34 10.77 4.29
N PRO A 155 33.71 9.88 5.24
CA PRO A 155 33.55 10.14 6.67
C PRO A 155 34.48 11.27 7.21
N GLU A 156 35.52 11.62 6.49
CA GLU A 156 36.43 12.73 6.86
C GLU A 156 35.87 14.09 6.38
N ASN A 157 35.20 14.11 5.21
CA ASN A 157 34.57 15.28 4.61
C ASN A 157 33.23 14.91 3.99
N THR A 158 32.12 15.11 4.70
CA THR A 158 30.78 14.64 4.29
C THR A 158 30.16 15.45 3.14
N ASP A 159 30.80 16.55 2.70
CA ASP A 159 30.46 17.22 1.44
C ASP A 159 31.00 16.45 0.21
N GLU A 160 31.91 15.50 0.40
CA GLU A 160 32.42 14.63 -0.65
C GLU A 160 31.65 13.33 -0.69
N VAL A 161 30.86 13.15 -1.77
CA VAL A 161 29.98 11.97 -1.95
C VAL A 161 30.23 11.35 -3.31
N TYR A 162 30.23 10.03 -3.34
CA TYR A 162 30.34 9.22 -4.56
C TYR A 162 29.07 8.45 -4.80
N VAL A 163 28.63 8.41 -6.06
CA VAL A 163 27.42 7.72 -6.51
C VAL A 163 27.76 6.75 -7.62
N GLY A 164 27.49 5.47 -7.39
CA GLY A 164 27.56 4.42 -8.38
C GLY A 164 26.24 4.29 -9.14
N ALA A 165 26.21 4.75 -10.39
CA ALA A 165 25.05 4.64 -11.26
C ALA A 165 25.26 3.49 -12.26
N THR A 166 24.41 2.46 -12.19
CA THR A 166 24.38 1.40 -13.20
C THR A 166 23.81 1.90 -14.53
N GLY A 167 22.95 2.90 -14.50
CA GLY A 167 22.24 3.42 -15.66
C GLY A 167 20.99 2.60 -16.04
N SER A 168 20.26 3.05 -17.04
CA SER A 168 19.10 2.33 -17.56
C SER A 168 19.49 0.96 -18.12
N ALA A 169 18.82 -0.09 -17.71
CA ALA A 169 18.96 -1.41 -18.33
C ALA A 169 18.45 -1.42 -19.78
N TRP A 170 17.48 -0.57 -20.09
CA TRP A 170 16.69 -0.57 -21.31
C TRP A 170 17.26 0.31 -22.42
N GLY A 171 18.26 1.13 -22.15
CA GLY A 171 18.80 2.05 -23.14
C GLY A 171 19.97 2.88 -22.64
N ASP A 172 20.34 3.88 -23.43
CA ASP A 172 21.40 4.78 -23.08
C ASP A 172 20.95 5.78 -22.00
N SER A 173 21.82 5.99 -21.04
CA SER A 173 21.62 6.94 -19.93
C SER A 173 22.99 7.28 -19.33
N PRO A 174 23.14 8.42 -18.66
CA PRO A 174 24.34 8.69 -17.86
C PRO A 174 24.59 7.57 -16.84
N ARG A 175 25.82 7.09 -16.76
CA ARG A 175 26.22 5.97 -15.90
C ARG A 175 27.69 6.04 -15.52
N GLY A 176 28.09 5.24 -14.55
CA GLY A 176 29.47 5.24 -14.04
C GLY A 176 29.53 5.71 -12.60
N VAL A 177 30.67 6.26 -12.19
CA VAL A 177 30.87 6.81 -10.84
C VAL A 177 30.80 8.33 -10.91
N PHE A 178 29.82 8.91 -10.22
CA PHE A 178 29.69 10.35 -10.06
C PHE A 178 30.26 10.80 -8.72
N LYS A 179 30.84 11.99 -8.69
CA LYS A 179 31.46 12.60 -7.51
C LYS A 179 30.97 14.03 -7.32
N THR A 180 30.67 14.39 -6.08
CA THR A 180 30.51 15.75 -5.63
C THR A 180 31.54 16.08 -4.55
N THR A 181 31.92 17.36 -4.40
CA THR A 181 32.77 17.87 -3.32
C THR A 181 32.09 19.04 -2.59
N ASP A 182 30.82 19.28 -2.88
CA ASP A 182 30.07 20.42 -2.35
C ASP A 182 28.66 19.99 -1.83
N GLY A 183 28.57 18.76 -1.39
CA GLY A 183 27.35 18.19 -0.78
C GLY A 183 26.20 17.94 -1.75
N GLY A 184 26.50 17.80 -3.06
CA GLY A 184 25.52 17.47 -4.09
C GLY A 184 25.03 18.64 -4.93
N ARG A 185 25.59 19.83 -4.77
CA ARG A 185 25.23 21.00 -5.60
C ARG A 185 25.74 20.88 -7.03
N ASN A 186 26.91 20.26 -7.20
CA ASN A 186 27.51 19.97 -8.50
C ASN A 186 28.00 18.52 -8.55
N TRP A 187 27.83 17.89 -9.71
CA TRP A 187 28.24 16.51 -9.95
C TRP A 187 29.20 16.43 -11.13
N THR A 188 30.23 15.63 -10.98
CA THR A 188 31.18 15.28 -12.05
C THR A 188 31.17 13.77 -12.26
N ASN A 189 31.27 13.30 -13.50
CA ASN A 189 31.45 11.88 -13.78
C ASN A 189 32.95 11.54 -13.61
N SER A 190 33.29 10.94 -12.46
CA SER A 190 34.66 10.59 -12.07
C SER A 190 35.19 9.35 -12.80
N LEU A 191 34.29 8.41 -13.16
CA LEU A 191 34.66 7.23 -13.93
C LEU A 191 33.55 6.92 -14.94
N TYR A 192 33.81 7.23 -16.21
CA TYR A 192 32.93 6.89 -17.33
C TYR A 192 33.68 6.00 -18.31
N ILE A 193 33.09 4.97 -18.82
CA ILE A 193 33.65 4.05 -19.81
C ILE A 193 32.94 4.23 -21.16
N ASN A 194 31.64 3.96 -21.22
CA ASN A 194 30.78 4.12 -22.41
C ASN A 194 29.29 4.03 -21.99
N ASP A 195 28.37 4.17 -22.95
CA ASP A 195 26.93 4.18 -22.73
C ASP A 195 26.31 2.83 -22.32
N ARG A 196 27.10 1.75 -22.26
CA ARG A 196 26.66 0.41 -21.88
C ARG A 196 27.27 -0.07 -20.56
N THR A 197 28.28 0.62 -20.02
CA THR A 197 29.06 0.16 -18.87
C THR A 197 28.86 1.10 -17.69
N GLY A 198 28.11 0.66 -16.70
CA GLY A 198 27.81 1.40 -15.48
C GLY A 198 28.51 0.84 -14.23
N ALA A 199 28.35 1.51 -13.10
CA ALA A 199 28.88 1.04 -11.82
C ALA A 199 27.99 -0.08 -11.25
N GLY A 200 28.41 -1.31 -11.35
CA GLY A 200 27.73 -2.49 -10.80
C GLY A 200 27.90 -2.63 -9.29
N ASP A 201 29.07 -2.22 -8.77
CA ASP A 201 29.33 -2.06 -7.33
C ASP A 201 30.43 -1.04 -7.08
N LEU A 202 30.43 -0.43 -5.89
CA LEU A 202 31.38 0.61 -5.48
C LEU A 202 31.62 0.53 -3.98
N VAL A 203 32.89 0.44 -3.57
CA VAL A 203 33.28 0.40 -2.15
C VAL A 203 34.39 1.40 -1.85
N MET A 204 34.33 1.99 -0.66
CA MET A 204 35.34 2.93 -0.13
C MET A 204 36.09 2.25 1.02
N ASP A 205 37.40 2.46 1.09
CA ASP A 205 38.19 2.03 2.23
C ASP A 205 37.83 2.88 3.48
N PRO A 206 37.29 2.26 4.53
CA PRO A 206 36.86 3.00 5.72
C PRO A 206 38.02 3.65 6.48
N ASN A 207 39.25 3.21 6.25
CA ASN A 207 40.46 3.74 6.86
C ASN A 207 41.25 4.72 5.96
N ASN A 208 40.87 4.82 4.68
CA ASN A 208 41.43 5.74 3.70
C ASN A 208 40.37 6.10 2.64
N PRO A 209 39.51 7.11 2.88
CA PRO A 209 38.41 7.47 1.98
C PRO A 209 38.85 7.88 0.55
N LYS A 210 40.12 8.16 0.31
CA LYS A 210 40.65 8.41 -1.03
C LYS A 210 40.84 7.15 -1.86
N LYS A 211 40.86 5.98 -1.21
CA LYS A 211 40.89 4.68 -1.89
C LYS A 211 39.48 4.15 -2.13
N LEU A 212 39.12 4.01 -3.40
CA LEU A 212 37.86 3.39 -3.83
C LEU A 212 38.14 2.27 -4.83
N ILE A 213 37.26 1.30 -4.85
CA ILE A 213 37.26 0.20 -5.83
C ILE A 213 35.87 0.14 -6.46
N ALA A 214 35.81 0.09 -7.79
CA ALA A 214 34.58 0.07 -8.56
C ALA A 214 34.55 -1.15 -9.51
N ASN A 215 33.44 -1.88 -9.51
CA ASN A 215 33.09 -2.76 -10.63
C ASN A 215 32.40 -1.94 -11.70
N MET A 216 33.00 -1.84 -12.86
CA MET A 216 32.35 -1.31 -14.05
C MET A 216 31.78 -2.46 -14.85
N TRP A 217 30.45 -2.51 -14.97
CA TRP A 217 29.70 -3.63 -15.52
C TRP A 217 29.04 -3.25 -16.84
N GLU A 218 29.43 -3.96 -17.91
CA GLU A 218 28.79 -3.85 -19.21
C GLU A 218 27.54 -4.72 -19.22
N TYR A 219 26.36 -4.12 -19.44
CA TYR A 219 25.12 -4.86 -19.54
C TYR A 219 24.05 -4.10 -20.35
N ARG A 220 23.10 -4.85 -20.86
CA ARG A 220 21.94 -4.31 -21.60
C ARG A 220 20.80 -5.31 -21.56
N ARG A 221 19.59 -4.82 -21.38
CA ARG A 221 18.35 -5.61 -21.46
C ARG A 221 17.44 -5.09 -22.57
N ALA A 222 16.88 -5.99 -23.35
CA ALA A 222 15.74 -5.79 -24.23
C ALA A 222 14.56 -6.63 -23.69
N PRO A 223 13.31 -6.37 -24.09
CA PRO A 223 12.18 -7.21 -23.67
C PRO A 223 12.37 -8.71 -23.95
N TRP A 224 13.06 -9.06 -25.02
CA TRP A 224 13.25 -10.43 -25.52
C TRP A 224 14.65 -11.01 -25.31
N PHE A 225 15.59 -10.25 -24.75
CA PHE A 225 16.98 -10.67 -24.66
C PHE A 225 17.76 -9.78 -23.68
N PHE A 226 18.78 -10.33 -23.02
CA PHE A 226 19.73 -9.51 -22.30
C PHE A 226 21.17 -10.05 -22.40
N THR A 227 22.13 -9.18 -22.08
CA THR A 227 23.55 -9.50 -21.97
C THR A 227 24.12 -9.00 -20.68
N SER A 228 25.00 -9.81 -20.05
CA SER A 228 25.74 -9.47 -18.84
C SER A 228 27.21 -9.73 -19.07
N GLY A 229 28.06 -8.74 -18.81
CA GLY A 229 29.49 -8.78 -19.05
C GLY A 229 29.89 -8.45 -20.48
N GLY A 230 31.13 -8.02 -20.62
CA GLY A 230 31.72 -7.65 -21.90
C GLY A 230 33.11 -7.03 -21.77
N PRO A 231 33.77 -6.71 -22.92
CA PRO A 231 35.15 -6.24 -22.92
C PRO A 231 35.40 -4.88 -22.23
N SER A 232 34.35 -4.06 -22.12
CA SER A 232 34.45 -2.77 -21.44
C SER A 232 34.30 -2.87 -19.91
N GLY A 233 33.80 -3.99 -19.41
CA GLY A 233 33.68 -4.28 -17.97
C GLY A 233 35.03 -4.48 -17.29
N GLY A 234 35.04 -4.48 -15.96
CA GLY A 234 36.20 -4.79 -15.15
C GLY A 234 36.26 -4.13 -13.79
N LEU A 235 37.35 -4.37 -13.11
CA LEU A 235 37.63 -3.82 -11.78
C LEU A 235 38.55 -2.61 -11.90
N PHE A 236 38.16 -1.51 -11.25
CA PHE A 236 38.91 -0.24 -11.26
C PHE A 236 39.24 0.17 -9.84
N ILE A 237 40.43 0.76 -9.63
CA ILE A 237 40.86 1.27 -8.34
C ILE A 237 41.40 2.70 -8.45
N THR A 238 41.13 3.52 -7.44
CA THR A 238 41.72 4.84 -7.26
C THR A 238 42.35 4.97 -5.87
N TYR A 239 43.35 5.86 -5.72
CA TYR A 239 44.00 6.20 -4.44
C TYR A 239 43.98 7.70 -4.17
N ASP A 240 43.37 8.51 -5.04
CA ASP A 240 43.31 9.97 -4.98
C ASP A 240 41.90 10.52 -4.93
N GLY A 241 40.94 9.70 -4.50
CA GLY A 241 39.54 10.12 -4.38
C GLY A 241 38.83 10.23 -5.73
N GLY A 242 39.23 9.39 -6.69
CA GLY A 242 38.56 9.31 -8.00
C GLY A 242 39.04 10.33 -9.03
N GLU A 243 40.15 11.03 -8.79
CA GLU A 243 40.75 11.91 -9.81
C GLU A 243 41.37 11.09 -10.94
N ASN A 244 42.01 9.94 -10.57
CA ASN A 244 42.54 8.99 -11.51
C ASN A 244 42.12 7.56 -11.16
N TRP A 245 41.72 6.79 -12.17
CA TRP A 245 41.34 5.40 -12.02
C TRP A 245 42.23 4.46 -12.82
N LYS A 246 42.69 3.38 -12.21
CA LYS A 246 43.45 2.29 -12.86
C LYS A 246 42.54 1.09 -13.08
N LYS A 247 42.38 0.61 -14.33
CA LYS A 247 41.80 -0.71 -14.61
C LYS A 247 42.79 -1.78 -14.19
N LEU A 248 42.32 -2.78 -13.43
CA LEU A 248 43.07 -3.96 -13.03
C LEU A 248 42.81 -5.11 -13.99
N GLY A 249 43.80 -5.99 -14.21
CA GLY A 249 43.74 -7.06 -15.17
C GLY A 249 44.49 -8.32 -14.75
N GLU A 250 44.96 -9.10 -15.72
CA GLU A 250 45.69 -10.34 -15.50
C GLU A 250 47.00 -10.14 -14.75
N ASP A 251 47.69 -9.01 -14.99
CA ASP A 251 48.94 -8.69 -14.33
C ASP A 251 48.80 -8.51 -12.83
N GLU A 252 47.60 -8.09 -12.39
CA GLU A 252 47.23 -7.99 -10.99
C GLU A 252 46.59 -9.28 -10.44
N GLY A 253 46.50 -10.34 -11.22
CA GLY A 253 45.99 -11.68 -10.82
C GLY A 253 44.47 -11.86 -10.97
N LEU A 254 43.81 -10.97 -11.72
CA LEU A 254 42.40 -11.12 -12.10
C LEU A 254 42.21 -12.14 -13.22
N PRO A 255 41.00 -12.68 -13.42
CA PRO A 255 40.74 -13.63 -14.51
C PRO A 255 40.91 -12.99 -15.89
N LYS A 256 41.32 -13.81 -16.85
CA LYS A 256 41.47 -13.47 -18.24
C LYS A 256 40.13 -13.40 -18.98
N GLY A 257 40.03 -12.45 -19.93
CA GLY A 257 38.89 -12.32 -20.82
C GLY A 257 37.85 -11.31 -20.32
N ASP A 258 36.64 -11.40 -20.85
CA ASP A 258 35.54 -10.52 -20.47
C ASP A 258 35.07 -10.80 -19.05
N LEU A 259 34.76 -9.75 -18.31
CA LEU A 259 34.27 -9.81 -16.94
C LEU A 259 32.87 -9.21 -16.85
N GLY A 260 32.06 -9.80 -15.99
CA GLY A 260 30.71 -9.36 -15.75
C GLY A 260 30.52 -8.60 -14.45
N ARG A 261 29.37 -8.83 -13.83
CA ARG A 261 29.03 -8.21 -12.54
C ARG A 261 29.93 -8.75 -11.42
N MET A 262 30.26 -7.88 -10.48
CA MET A 262 31.08 -8.25 -9.32
C MET A 262 30.47 -7.69 -8.05
N GLY A 263 30.51 -8.47 -6.97
CA GLY A 263 30.28 -8.02 -5.62
C GLY A 263 31.59 -7.76 -4.91
N LEU A 264 31.71 -6.59 -4.25
CA LEU A 264 32.94 -6.12 -3.67
C LEU A 264 32.83 -6.02 -2.13
N GLY A 265 33.91 -6.33 -1.41
CA GLY A 265 33.95 -6.15 0.04
C GLY A 265 35.37 -5.81 0.53
N ILE A 266 35.52 -4.66 1.21
CA ILE A 266 36.73 -4.30 1.94
C ILE A 266 36.52 -4.64 3.41
N ALA A 267 37.45 -5.36 4.05
CA ALA A 267 37.35 -5.71 5.46
C ALA A 267 37.59 -4.46 6.34
N PRO A 268 36.59 -3.97 7.13
CA PRO A 268 36.76 -2.76 7.91
C PRO A 268 37.85 -2.87 8.98
N SER A 269 38.03 -4.04 9.57
CA SER A 269 39.08 -4.32 10.57
C SER A 269 40.48 -4.41 9.98
N ASN A 270 40.63 -4.63 8.66
CA ASN A 270 41.90 -4.70 7.96
C ASN A 270 41.74 -4.42 6.46
N SER A 271 41.78 -3.16 6.05
CA SER A 271 41.55 -2.73 4.66
C SER A 271 42.59 -3.18 3.62
N ASN A 272 43.65 -3.92 4.04
CA ASN A 272 44.50 -4.69 3.13
C ASN A 272 43.77 -5.94 2.59
N ILE A 273 42.78 -6.43 3.31
CA ILE A 273 41.95 -7.57 2.87
C ILE A 273 40.76 -7.06 2.08
N VAL A 274 40.70 -7.44 0.82
CA VAL A 274 39.60 -7.08 -0.10
C VAL A 274 39.16 -8.35 -0.81
N TYR A 275 37.83 -8.48 -1.00
CA TYR A 275 37.24 -9.59 -1.72
C TYR A 275 36.44 -9.10 -2.93
N ALA A 276 36.41 -9.94 -3.96
CA ALA A 276 35.55 -9.75 -5.13
C ALA A 276 34.94 -11.10 -5.54
N LEU A 277 33.62 -11.14 -5.67
CA LEU A 277 32.92 -12.20 -6.38
C LEU A 277 32.85 -11.80 -7.85
N ILE A 278 33.47 -12.53 -8.76
CA ILE A 278 33.67 -12.11 -10.14
C ILE A 278 32.94 -13.06 -11.10
N GLU A 279 32.08 -12.51 -11.94
CA GLU A 279 31.48 -13.20 -13.07
C GLU A 279 32.48 -13.34 -14.22
N THR A 280 32.60 -14.55 -14.75
CA THR A 280 33.49 -14.88 -15.90
C THR A 280 32.79 -15.83 -16.88
N SER A 281 33.31 -15.90 -18.11
CA SER A 281 32.81 -16.81 -19.15
C SER A 281 32.98 -18.31 -18.87
N LYS A 282 33.78 -18.67 -17.85
CA LYS A 282 34.04 -20.09 -17.51
C LYS A 282 33.37 -20.49 -16.21
N LYS A 283 33.88 -19.96 -15.10
CA LYS A 283 33.33 -20.18 -13.75
C LYS A 283 33.50 -18.94 -12.91
N ASN A 284 32.41 -18.52 -12.29
CA ASN A 284 32.41 -17.44 -11.32
C ASN A 284 33.33 -17.84 -10.13
N GLY A 285 33.94 -16.86 -9.50
CA GLY A 285 34.84 -17.16 -8.41
C GLY A 285 35.00 -16.02 -7.43
N VAL A 286 35.38 -16.41 -6.20
CA VAL A 286 35.79 -15.46 -5.17
C VAL A 286 37.29 -15.23 -5.25
N TYR A 287 37.66 -13.98 -5.39
CA TYR A 287 39.04 -13.50 -5.41
C TYR A 287 39.34 -12.70 -4.15
N LYS A 288 40.55 -12.80 -3.63
CA LYS A 288 41.03 -12.11 -2.44
C LYS A 288 42.27 -11.32 -2.76
N SER A 289 42.38 -10.12 -2.24
CA SER A 289 43.62 -9.35 -2.14
C SER A 289 44.05 -9.27 -0.68
N LYS A 290 45.38 -9.22 -0.45
CA LYS A 290 46.01 -9.02 0.86
C LYS A 290 46.83 -7.73 0.96
N ASP A 291 46.81 -6.93 -0.07
CA ASP A 291 47.58 -5.69 -0.20
C ASP A 291 46.69 -4.49 -0.61
N GLY A 292 45.44 -4.53 -0.20
CA GLY A 292 44.51 -3.45 -0.40
C GLY A 292 43.95 -3.32 -1.81
N GLY A 293 43.90 -4.40 -2.57
CA GLY A 293 43.29 -4.43 -3.91
C GLY A 293 44.33 -4.30 -5.03
N LYS A 294 45.66 -4.29 -4.73
CA LYS A 294 46.68 -4.16 -5.76
C LYS A 294 46.94 -5.45 -6.52
N ASN A 295 46.99 -6.58 -5.80
CA ASN A 295 47.17 -7.92 -6.39
C ASN A 295 46.11 -8.87 -5.85
N TRP A 296 45.66 -9.78 -6.70
CA TRP A 296 44.54 -10.68 -6.43
C TRP A 296 44.92 -12.14 -6.68
N PHE A 297 44.28 -13.04 -5.95
CA PHE A 297 44.38 -14.47 -6.21
C PHE A 297 42.99 -15.11 -5.98
N LYS A 298 42.72 -16.13 -6.78
CA LYS A 298 41.47 -16.88 -6.66
C LYS A 298 41.47 -17.73 -5.38
N VAL A 299 40.35 -17.66 -4.63
CA VAL A 299 40.14 -18.43 -3.40
C VAL A 299 39.32 -19.68 -3.71
N THR A 300 38.23 -19.54 -4.44
CA THR A 300 37.29 -20.64 -4.74
C THR A 300 36.51 -20.35 -6.04
N GLU A 301 36.01 -21.44 -6.66
CA GLU A 301 35.02 -21.42 -7.76
C GLU A 301 33.70 -22.07 -7.31
N SER A 302 33.44 -22.11 -6.00
CA SER A 302 32.24 -22.74 -5.45
C SER A 302 30.98 -22.04 -5.90
N GLU A 303 30.02 -22.78 -6.45
CA GLU A 303 28.71 -22.28 -6.80
C GLU A 303 27.91 -21.80 -5.56
N GLN A 304 28.31 -22.25 -4.35
CA GLN A 304 27.74 -21.75 -3.10
C GLN A 304 28.14 -20.30 -2.76
N ALA A 305 29.07 -19.70 -3.52
CA ALA A 305 29.36 -18.26 -3.41
C ALA A 305 28.50 -17.40 -4.33
N GLY A 306 27.67 -17.99 -5.22
CA GLY A 306 26.78 -17.29 -6.15
C GLY A 306 26.83 -17.90 -7.54
N ASN A 307 25.66 -18.05 -8.17
CA ASN A 307 25.51 -18.72 -9.46
C ASN A 307 24.74 -17.91 -10.52
N ARG A 308 24.16 -16.75 -10.13
CA ARG A 308 23.31 -15.93 -11.01
C ARG A 308 23.70 -14.44 -10.94
N PRO A 309 24.91 -14.07 -11.37
CA PRO A 309 25.49 -12.74 -11.11
C PRO A 309 24.73 -11.59 -11.78
N PHE A 310 24.02 -11.82 -12.87
CA PHE A 310 23.19 -10.79 -13.51
C PHE A 310 22.18 -10.18 -12.52
N TYR A 311 21.49 -11.04 -11.77
CA TYR A 311 20.44 -10.60 -10.85
C TYR A 311 20.99 -10.22 -9.47
N TYR A 312 21.91 -10.99 -8.93
CA TYR A 312 22.53 -10.72 -7.63
C TYR A 312 24.00 -11.15 -7.58
N ALA A 313 24.84 -10.34 -6.98
CA ALA A 313 26.26 -10.63 -6.78
C ALA A 313 26.83 -9.87 -5.59
N ASP A 314 26.06 -9.59 -4.58
CA ASP A 314 26.49 -8.79 -3.44
C ASP A 314 27.35 -9.62 -2.47
N LEU A 315 28.43 -9.01 -1.99
CA LEU A 315 29.35 -9.59 -1.01
C LEU A 315 29.49 -8.62 0.18
N ARG A 316 29.39 -9.16 1.40
CA ARG A 316 29.62 -8.37 2.63
C ARG A 316 30.73 -9.02 3.47
N VAL A 317 31.55 -8.19 4.11
CA VAL A 317 32.60 -8.64 5.02
C VAL A 317 32.21 -8.22 6.45
N ASP A 318 32.35 -9.15 7.38
CA ASP A 318 32.13 -8.87 8.80
C ASP A 318 33.04 -7.73 9.26
N PRO A 319 32.53 -6.68 9.90
CA PRO A 319 33.29 -5.51 10.27
C PRO A 319 34.42 -5.80 11.27
N GLN A 320 34.33 -6.87 12.05
CA GLN A 320 35.31 -7.23 13.07
C GLN A 320 36.17 -8.45 12.68
N ASN A 321 35.72 -9.28 11.74
CA ASN A 321 36.44 -10.49 11.30
C ASN A 321 36.69 -10.48 9.78
N PRO A 322 37.91 -10.20 9.31
CA PRO A 322 38.23 -10.09 7.89
C PRO A 322 38.11 -11.41 7.11
N ASP A 323 37.99 -12.55 7.78
CA ASP A 323 37.80 -13.86 7.15
C ASP A 323 36.34 -14.34 7.18
N ARG A 324 35.41 -13.58 7.81
CA ARG A 324 33.97 -13.87 7.74
C ARG A 324 33.33 -13.06 6.63
N LEU A 325 32.67 -13.77 5.72
CA LEU A 325 32.03 -13.24 4.53
C LEU A 325 30.59 -13.70 4.44
N TYR A 326 29.75 -12.85 3.85
CA TYR A 326 28.41 -13.21 3.45
C TYR A 326 28.24 -12.93 1.95
N SER A 327 27.76 -13.90 1.21
CA SER A 327 27.40 -13.76 -0.20
C SER A 327 25.88 -13.82 -0.34
N LEU A 328 25.33 -12.81 -1.02
CA LEU A 328 23.90 -12.65 -1.24
C LEU A 328 23.56 -13.06 -2.67
N TRP A 329 22.71 -14.07 -2.79
CA TRP A 329 22.26 -14.63 -4.06
C TRP A 329 20.90 -15.32 -3.83
N THR A 330 20.55 -16.44 -4.48
CA THR A 330 19.35 -17.23 -4.13
C THR A 330 19.28 -17.53 -2.63
N TYR A 331 20.45 -17.69 -2.01
CA TYR A 331 20.62 -17.86 -0.57
C TYR A 331 21.53 -16.78 0.00
N VAL A 332 21.53 -16.60 1.31
CA VAL A 332 22.70 -16.04 1.99
C VAL A 332 23.58 -17.19 2.41
N THR A 333 24.83 -17.15 1.94
CA THR A 333 25.86 -18.11 2.37
C THR A 333 26.95 -17.39 3.14
N ARG A 334 27.45 -18.02 4.21
CA ARG A 334 28.52 -17.53 5.08
C ARG A 334 29.77 -18.35 4.93
N SER A 335 30.91 -17.67 4.84
CA SER A 335 32.24 -18.27 5.00
C SER A 335 32.89 -17.71 6.25
N ASP A 336 33.53 -18.56 7.04
CA ASP A 336 34.29 -18.15 8.24
C ASP A 336 35.82 -18.36 8.05
N ASP A 337 36.29 -18.70 6.83
CA ASP A 337 37.68 -19.05 6.50
C ASP A 337 38.26 -18.28 5.30
N GLY A 338 37.75 -17.09 5.09
CA GLY A 338 38.20 -16.19 4.04
C GLY A 338 37.75 -16.58 2.64
N GLY A 339 36.57 -17.17 2.51
CA GLY A 339 35.90 -17.49 1.25
C GLY A 339 36.23 -18.89 0.68
N LYS A 340 36.90 -19.76 1.42
CA LYS A 340 37.27 -21.11 0.94
C LYS A 340 36.09 -22.07 1.00
N ASN A 341 35.38 -22.10 2.14
CA ASN A 341 34.20 -22.92 2.36
C ASN A 341 33.00 -22.04 2.68
N TRP A 342 31.83 -22.46 2.24
CA TRP A 342 30.58 -21.71 2.36
C TRP A 342 29.47 -22.57 2.97
N LYS A 343 28.67 -21.99 3.85
CA LYS A 343 27.51 -22.60 4.51
C LYS A 343 26.27 -21.72 4.24
N THR A 344 25.19 -22.33 3.76
CA THR A 344 23.90 -21.66 3.66
C THR A 344 23.35 -21.36 5.05
N ILE A 345 22.94 -20.10 5.28
CA ILE A 345 22.35 -19.64 6.55
C ILE A 345 20.90 -19.19 6.41
N THR A 346 20.36 -19.16 5.19
CA THR A 346 18.94 -18.88 4.89
C THR A 346 18.31 -20.11 4.25
N PRO A 347 17.66 -21.01 5.03
CA PRO A 347 17.02 -22.20 4.49
C PRO A 347 15.76 -21.82 3.71
N TYR A 348 15.64 -22.31 2.47
CA TYR A 348 14.56 -22.01 1.51
C TYR A 348 13.15 -22.24 2.04
N ASN A 349 12.96 -23.20 2.93
CA ASN A 349 11.65 -23.50 3.50
C ASN A 349 11.24 -22.57 4.67
N ARG A 350 12.02 -21.55 4.98
CA ARG A 350 11.77 -20.62 6.10
C ARG A 350 12.03 -19.15 5.75
N ILE A 351 12.93 -18.90 4.79
CA ILE A 351 13.34 -17.56 4.39
C ILE A 351 13.20 -17.49 2.89
N HIS A 352 12.56 -16.42 2.43
CA HIS A 352 12.36 -16.16 1.01
C HIS A 352 13.71 -16.09 0.30
N PRO A 353 13.84 -16.68 -0.89
CA PRO A 353 15.09 -16.61 -1.66
C PRO A 353 15.32 -15.21 -2.26
N ASP A 354 16.42 -15.11 -3.02
CA ASP A 354 16.80 -13.95 -3.81
C ASP A 354 17.11 -12.72 -2.94
N HIS A 355 18.32 -12.74 -2.34
CA HIS A 355 18.79 -11.77 -1.37
C HIS A 355 19.56 -10.62 -2.04
N HIS A 356 19.24 -9.36 -1.68
CA HIS A 356 19.77 -8.15 -2.33
C HIS A 356 20.40 -7.15 -1.37
N ALA A 357 20.01 -7.16 -0.12
CA ALA A 357 20.43 -6.18 0.86
C ALA A 357 20.91 -6.84 2.14
N MET A 358 21.97 -6.29 2.73
CA MET A 358 22.43 -6.71 4.06
C MET A 358 23.15 -5.56 4.74
N TRP A 359 22.76 -5.33 5.98
CA TRP A 359 23.50 -4.50 6.92
C TRP A 359 23.97 -5.35 8.11
N ILE A 360 25.21 -5.10 8.56
CA ILE A 360 25.83 -5.78 9.71
C ILE A 360 26.23 -4.72 10.71
N ASP A 361 25.80 -4.85 11.96
CA ASP A 361 26.17 -3.94 13.03
C ASP A 361 27.68 -3.99 13.30
N SER A 362 28.35 -2.86 13.12
CA SER A 362 29.80 -2.76 13.35
C SER A 362 30.18 -2.94 14.81
N ALA A 363 29.29 -2.60 15.75
CA ALA A 363 29.52 -2.79 17.19
C ALA A 363 29.22 -4.21 17.66
N ASN A 364 28.20 -4.87 17.02
CA ASN A 364 27.80 -6.23 17.33
C ASN A 364 27.54 -7.02 16.03
N PRO A 365 28.53 -7.63 15.38
CA PRO A 365 28.36 -8.31 14.09
C PRO A 365 27.42 -9.52 14.11
N ALA A 366 26.98 -9.97 15.28
CA ALA A 366 25.92 -10.98 15.40
C ALA A 366 24.55 -10.42 14.98
N HIS A 367 24.37 -9.10 15.07
CA HIS A 367 23.17 -8.41 14.62
C HIS A 367 23.27 -8.08 13.12
N ILE A 368 22.43 -8.76 12.35
CA ILE A 368 22.37 -8.65 10.90
C ILE A 368 20.94 -8.36 10.49
N VAL A 369 20.76 -7.45 9.55
CA VAL A 369 19.48 -7.23 8.86
C VAL A 369 19.68 -7.52 7.39
N GLU A 370 18.86 -8.40 6.84
CA GLU A 370 18.92 -8.76 5.42
C GLU A 370 17.58 -8.47 4.74
N GLY A 371 17.62 -8.23 3.42
CA GLY A 371 16.47 -7.97 2.56
C GLY A 371 16.51 -8.84 1.31
N ASN A 372 15.34 -9.38 0.97
CA ASN A 372 15.13 -10.29 -0.15
C ASN A 372 13.85 -9.93 -0.93
N ASP A 373 13.43 -10.79 -1.88
CA ASP A 373 12.23 -10.54 -2.70
C ASP A 373 10.91 -10.73 -1.94
N GLY A 374 10.94 -11.31 -0.74
CA GLY A 374 9.78 -11.46 0.15
C GLY A 374 9.75 -10.52 1.35
N GLY A 375 10.72 -9.62 1.49
CA GLY A 375 10.77 -8.67 2.60
C GLY A 375 12.10 -8.61 3.34
N MET A 376 12.06 -8.61 4.67
CA MET A 376 13.24 -8.46 5.54
C MET A 376 13.28 -9.49 6.65
N ASN A 377 14.49 -9.84 7.04
CA ASN A 377 14.75 -10.68 8.21
C ASN A 377 15.87 -10.09 9.09
N ILE A 378 15.76 -10.32 10.39
CA ILE A 378 16.72 -9.85 11.40
C ILE A 378 17.31 -11.05 12.16
N SER A 379 18.62 -11.10 12.31
CA SER A 379 19.36 -12.11 13.08
C SER A 379 20.19 -11.44 14.18
N TYR A 380 20.39 -12.14 15.29
CA TYR A 380 21.24 -11.73 16.41
C TYR A 380 22.33 -12.76 16.77
N ASP A 381 22.56 -13.74 15.88
CA ASP A 381 23.47 -14.86 16.08
C ASP A 381 24.27 -15.21 14.81
N TYR A 382 24.68 -14.19 14.05
CA TYR A 382 25.40 -14.34 12.78
C TYR A 382 24.64 -15.11 11.70
N GLY A 383 23.30 -15.08 11.72
CA GLY A 383 22.44 -15.76 10.74
C GLY A 383 22.15 -17.23 11.04
N GLU A 384 22.39 -17.72 12.26
CA GLU A 384 21.99 -19.09 12.64
C GLU A 384 20.46 -19.18 12.86
N SER A 385 19.83 -18.08 13.30
CA SER A 385 18.36 -17.89 13.36
C SER A 385 17.91 -16.53 12.86
N TRP A 386 16.68 -16.46 12.39
CA TRP A 386 16.12 -15.27 11.76
C TRP A 386 14.72 -14.97 12.25
N HIS A 387 14.42 -13.69 12.41
CA HIS A 387 13.11 -13.15 12.67
C HIS A 387 12.61 -12.40 11.41
N PHE A 388 11.46 -12.82 10.87
CA PHE A 388 10.84 -12.17 9.73
C PHE A 388 10.10 -10.89 10.15
N VAL A 389 10.22 -9.83 9.35
CA VAL A 389 9.52 -8.55 9.53
C VAL A 389 8.17 -8.62 8.81
N GLU A 390 7.11 -8.96 9.52
CA GLU A 390 5.78 -9.27 8.98
C GLU A 390 4.83 -8.08 8.85
N ASN A 391 5.30 -6.85 9.07
CA ASN A 391 4.47 -5.64 9.10
C ASN A 391 4.91 -4.55 8.12
N LEU A 392 5.62 -4.93 7.06
CA LEU A 392 6.08 -4.05 6.01
C LEU A 392 5.31 -4.35 4.71
N PRO A 393 4.26 -3.56 4.36
CA PRO A 393 3.37 -3.87 3.24
C PRO A 393 3.98 -3.41 1.90
N LEU A 394 4.90 -4.19 1.35
CA LEU A 394 5.60 -3.91 0.09
C LEU A 394 5.17 -4.84 -1.06
N ALA A 395 4.07 -5.56 -0.91
CA ALA A 395 3.60 -6.51 -1.91
C ALA A 395 3.46 -5.90 -3.32
N GLN A 396 3.89 -6.65 -4.34
CA GLN A 396 4.04 -6.20 -5.72
C GLN A 396 3.01 -6.89 -6.62
N PHE A 397 1.78 -6.40 -6.64
CA PHE A 397 0.70 -6.94 -7.47
C PHE A 397 0.90 -6.63 -8.96
N TYR A 398 0.70 -7.64 -9.80
CA TYR A 398 0.58 -7.50 -11.27
C TYR A 398 -0.86 -7.27 -11.71
N HIS A 399 -1.82 -8.02 -11.15
CA HIS A 399 -3.25 -7.89 -11.42
C HIS A 399 -4.04 -7.93 -10.13
N ILE A 400 -5.27 -7.43 -10.18
CA ILE A 400 -6.20 -7.39 -9.06
C ILE A 400 -7.62 -7.68 -9.51
N ASN A 401 -8.35 -8.49 -8.76
CA ASN A 401 -9.77 -8.78 -8.98
C ASN A 401 -10.54 -8.80 -7.66
N VAL A 402 -11.86 -8.81 -7.77
CA VAL A 402 -12.79 -8.87 -6.63
C VAL A 402 -13.90 -9.88 -6.91
N ASP A 403 -14.48 -10.43 -5.85
CA ASP A 403 -15.68 -11.27 -5.94
C ASP A 403 -16.95 -10.54 -5.48
N GLU A 404 -18.08 -11.25 -5.50
CA GLU A 404 -19.39 -10.77 -5.06
C GLU A 404 -19.77 -11.27 -3.66
N GLN A 405 -18.85 -11.84 -2.89
CA GLN A 405 -19.10 -12.24 -1.51
C GLN A 405 -19.39 -11.02 -0.63
N LEU A 406 -19.85 -11.25 0.58
CA LEU A 406 -20.15 -10.18 1.54
C LEU A 406 -19.62 -10.58 2.94
N PRO A 407 -18.55 -10.00 3.44
CA PRO A 407 -17.61 -9.07 2.77
C PRO A 407 -17.02 -9.67 1.49
N TYR A 408 -16.70 -8.82 0.51
CA TYR A 408 -16.03 -9.30 -0.70
C TYR A 408 -14.54 -9.52 -0.48
N ASN A 409 -13.96 -10.42 -1.27
CA ASN A 409 -12.53 -10.67 -1.27
C ASN A 409 -11.84 -9.96 -2.44
N VAL A 410 -10.59 -9.67 -2.23
CA VAL A 410 -9.63 -9.14 -3.20
C VAL A 410 -8.68 -10.27 -3.58
N TYR A 411 -8.44 -10.43 -4.87
CA TYR A 411 -7.61 -11.48 -5.46
C TYR A 411 -6.50 -10.85 -6.28
N GLY A 412 -5.30 -11.39 -6.22
CA GLY A 412 -4.22 -10.91 -7.08
C GLY A 412 -2.97 -11.75 -6.97
N GLY A 413 -2.17 -11.73 -8.03
CA GLY A 413 -0.87 -12.35 -8.08
C GLY A 413 0.25 -11.33 -7.90
N MET A 414 1.30 -11.75 -7.22
CA MET A 414 2.43 -10.90 -6.85
C MET A 414 3.73 -11.44 -7.41
N GLN A 415 4.61 -10.54 -7.79
CA GLN A 415 5.95 -10.92 -8.22
C GLN A 415 6.68 -11.66 -7.09
N ASP A 416 7.30 -12.78 -7.44
CA ASP A 416 8.09 -13.68 -6.57
C ASP A 416 7.32 -14.27 -5.37
N ASN A 417 6.05 -13.88 -5.15
CA ASN A 417 5.32 -14.11 -3.90
C ASN A 417 3.96 -14.81 -4.07
N GLY A 418 3.71 -15.45 -5.21
CA GLY A 418 2.51 -16.25 -5.44
C GLY A 418 1.23 -15.45 -5.69
N SER A 419 0.12 -16.17 -5.71
CA SER A 419 -1.23 -15.66 -5.95
C SER A 419 -2.06 -15.77 -4.68
N TRP A 420 -2.76 -14.70 -4.29
CA TRP A 420 -3.40 -14.58 -2.98
C TRP A 420 -4.83 -14.09 -3.05
N MET A 421 -5.60 -14.40 -2.01
CA MET A 421 -6.87 -13.75 -1.73
C MET A 421 -6.91 -13.25 -0.28
N GLY A 422 -7.59 -12.14 -0.05
CA GLY A 422 -7.83 -11.57 1.27
C GLY A 422 -9.06 -10.68 1.29
N PRO A 423 -9.62 -10.34 2.47
CA PRO A 423 -10.84 -9.57 2.57
C PRO A 423 -10.59 -8.09 2.28
N ALA A 424 -11.50 -7.43 1.55
CA ALA A 424 -11.47 -5.98 1.37
C ALA A 424 -11.73 -5.22 2.68
N TYR A 425 -12.47 -5.84 3.57
CA TYR A 425 -12.67 -5.44 4.97
C TYR A 425 -13.00 -6.66 5.82
N SER A 426 -12.55 -6.64 7.07
CA SER A 426 -12.70 -7.77 7.98
C SER A 426 -13.82 -7.51 9.00
N LEU A 427 -14.56 -8.55 9.34
CA LEU A 427 -15.56 -8.55 10.42
C LEU A 427 -14.94 -8.98 11.76
N THR A 428 -13.64 -8.78 11.90
CA THR A 428 -12.92 -9.00 13.16
C THR A 428 -12.72 -7.68 13.93
N THR A 429 -12.31 -7.78 15.18
CA THR A 429 -12.17 -6.60 16.05
C THR A 429 -10.86 -5.83 15.85
N ASP A 430 -9.88 -6.41 15.15
CA ASP A 430 -8.50 -5.89 15.07
C ASP A 430 -8.04 -5.53 13.65
N GLY A 431 -8.96 -5.35 12.72
CA GLY A 431 -8.66 -5.05 11.31
C GLY A 431 -8.23 -6.27 10.51
N ILE A 432 -7.68 -6.01 9.32
CA ILE A 432 -7.23 -7.07 8.41
C ILE A 432 -5.83 -7.50 8.82
N ARG A 433 -5.66 -8.77 9.14
CA ARG A 433 -4.36 -9.35 9.51
C ARG A 433 -3.75 -10.20 8.39
N ASN A 434 -2.45 -10.49 8.50
CA ASN A 434 -1.78 -11.40 7.57
C ASN A 434 -2.46 -12.76 7.48
N GLU A 435 -2.98 -13.28 8.61
CA GLU A 435 -3.68 -14.59 8.68
C GLU A 435 -5.03 -14.61 7.95
N GLU A 436 -5.53 -13.47 7.50
CA GLU A 436 -6.73 -13.37 6.66
C GLU A 436 -6.41 -13.37 5.16
N TRP A 437 -5.11 -13.33 4.79
CA TRP A 437 -4.63 -13.50 3.43
C TRP A 437 -4.21 -14.95 3.20
N ASN A 438 -4.77 -15.58 2.18
CA ASN A 438 -4.55 -16.99 1.87
C ASN A 438 -3.86 -17.13 0.51
N GLU A 439 -2.75 -17.88 0.46
CA GLU A 439 -2.10 -18.24 -0.78
C GLU A 439 -2.92 -19.27 -1.55
N LEU A 440 -3.10 -19.05 -2.84
CA LEU A 440 -3.89 -19.87 -3.73
C LEU A 440 -3.04 -20.68 -4.71
N PHE A 441 -1.94 -20.06 -5.20
CA PHE A 441 -1.09 -20.67 -6.22
C PHE A 441 0.33 -20.10 -6.13
N PHE A 442 1.34 -20.94 -6.24
CA PHE A 442 2.73 -20.53 -6.06
C PHE A 442 3.42 -20.16 -7.39
N GLY A 443 4.49 -19.36 -7.32
CA GLY A 443 5.34 -18.86 -8.41
C GLY A 443 5.32 -17.33 -8.45
N ASP A 444 5.78 -16.71 -9.55
CA ASP A 444 5.39 -15.33 -9.84
C ASP A 444 3.90 -15.34 -10.14
N GLY A 445 3.10 -14.82 -9.22
CA GLY A 445 1.65 -14.76 -9.40
C GLY A 445 1.28 -13.62 -10.35
N PHE A 446 0.25 -13.85 -11.20
CA PHE A 446 -0.27 -12.84 -12.11
C PHE A 446 -1.75 -12.62 -11.89
N ASP A 447 -2.58 -13.06 -12.81
CA ASP A 447 -4.01 -12.85 -12.67
C ASP A 447 -4.65 -13.96 -11.83
N VAL A 448 -5.54 -13.58 -10.92
CA VAL A 448 -6.37 -14.48 -10.12
C VAL A 448 -7.82 -14.09 -10.34
N VAL A 449 -8.52 -14.89 -11.12
CA VAL A 449 -9.87 -14.56 -11.60
C VAL A 449 -10.91 -15.40 -10.87
N PRO A 450 -11.72 -14.81 -9.95
CA PRO A 450 -12.82 -15.50 -9.31
C PRO A 450 -13.89 -15.86 -10.33
N ILE A 451 -14.49 -17.07 -10.18
CA ILE A 451 -15.53 -17.55 -11.09
C ILE A 451 -16.88 -17.05 -10.57
N PRO A 452 -17.62 -16.21 -11.32
CA PRO A 452 -18.91 -15.70 -10.88
C PRO A 452 -19.88 -16.81 -10.48
N GLY A 453 -20.63 -16.58 -9.41
CA GLY A 453 -21.56 -17.57 -8.85
C GLY A 453 -20.89 -18.68 -8.03
N ARG A 454 -19.55 -18.69 -7.91
CA ARG A 454 -18.81 -19.64 -7.08
C ARG A 454 -17.98 -18.92 -6.02
N THR A 455 -18.04 -19.39 -4.80
CA THR A 455 -17.26 -18.87 -3.67
C THR A 455 -16.00 -19.71 -3.38
N ASP A 456 -15.92 -20.89 -4.00
CA ASP A 456 -14.93 -21.94 -3.73
C ASP A 456 -13.92 -22.14 -4.87
N ALA A 457 -14.01 -21.37 -5.98
CA ALA A 457 -13.17 -21.64 -7.14
C ALA A 457 -12.72 -20.39 -7.87
N VAL A 458 -11.44 -20.39 -8.25
CA VAL A 458 -10.79 -19.34 -9.03
C VAL A 458 -9.89 -19.93 -10.12
N TYR A 459 -9.60 -19.14 -11.16
CA TYR A 459 -8.43 -19.37 -12.00
C TYR A 459 -7.26 -18.59 -11.41
N ALA A 460 -6.13 -19.23 -11.19
CA ALA A 460 -4.90 -18.58 -10.74
C ALA A 460 -3.75 -18.97 -11.67
N GLN A 461 -2.91 -17.99 -12.00
CA GLN A 461 -1.81 -18.24 -12.91
C GLN A 461 -0.45 -17.84 -12.33
N SER A 462 0.57 -18.53 -12.81
CA SER A 462 1.97 -18.17 -12.61
C SER A 462 2.66 -17.99 -13.97
N GLN A 463 3.95 -17.68 -13.92
CA GLN A 463 4.78 -17.36 -15.10
C GLN A 463 4.64 -18.36 -16.25
N GLU A 464 4.87 -17.87 -17.47
CA GLU A 464 4.87 -18.66 -18.71
C GLU A 464 3.54 -19.38 -19.01
N GLY A 465 2.41 -18.76 -18.63
CA GLY A 465 1.08 -19.30 -18.92
C GLY A 465 0.73 -20.56 -18.14
N ASN A 466 1.39 -20.83 -17.02
CA ASN A 466 0.91 -21.86 -16.10
C ASN A 466 -0.35 -21.36 -15.41
N VAL A 467 -1.47 -22.02 -15.65
CA VAL A 467 -2.77 -21.65 -15.11
C VAL A 467 -3.45 -22.85 -14.47
N GLY A 468 -4.01 -22.65 -13.29
CA GLY A 468 -4.74 -23.66 -12.52
C GLY A 468 -6.18 -23.23 -12.26
N LEU A 469 -7.09 -24.20 -12.27
CA LEU A 469 -8.38 -24.11 -11.61
C LEU A 469 -8.18 -24.51 -10.15
N VAL A 470 -8.35 -23.57 -9.24
CA VAL A 470 -8.02 -23.74 -7.81
C VAL A 470 -9.31 -23.72 -6.98
N ASN A 471 -9.43 -24.69 -6.08
CA ASN A 471 -10.45 -24.65 -5.03
C ASN A 471 -9.91 -23.92 -3.81
N THR A 472 -10.53 -22.81 -3.45
CA THR A 472 -10.04 -21.88 -2.41
C THR A 472 -10.19 -22.42 -0.98
N GLU A 473 -11.07 -23.43 -0.77
CA GLU A 473 -11.30 -24.01 0.56
C GLU A 473 -10.34 -25.16 0.86
N THR A 474 -10.03 -25.98 -0.16
CA THR A 474 -9.22 -27.20 0.00
C THR A 474 -7.77 -27.04 -0.46
N GLY A 475 -7.45 -25.97 -1.22
CA GLY A 475 -6.16 -25.80 -1.88
C GLY A 475 -5.91 -26.76 -3.07
N TYR A 476 -6.93 -27.56 -3.47
CA TYR A 476 -6.80 -28.41 -4.65
C TYR A 476 -6.66 -27.54 -5.91
N SER A 477 -5.67 -27.86 -6.74
CA SER A 477 -5.46 -27.19 -8.02
C SER A 477 -5.26 -28.19 -9.16
N ALA A 478 -5.93 -27.92 -10.27
CA ALA A 478 -5.74 -28.66 -11.52
C ALA A 478 -5.16 -27.73 -12.59
N LEU A 479 -4.00 -28.05 -13.15
CA LEU A 479 -3.43 -27.32 -14.26
C LEU A 479 -4.32 -27.49 -15.50
N ILE A 480 -4.69 -26.35 -16.11
CA ILE A 480 -5.57 -26.28 -17.28
C ILE A 480 -4.90 -25.62 -18.50
N LYS A 481 -3.57 -25.49 -18.49
CA LYS A 481 -2.80 -24.85 -19.54
C LYS A 481 -3.08 -25.49 -20.91
N PRO A 482 -3.43 -24.73 -21.98
CA PRO A 482 -3.66 -25.25 -23.31
C PRO A 482 -2.43 -25.94 -23.92
N VAL A 483 -2.66 -26.93 -24.75
CA VAL A 483 -1.65 -27.62 -25.55
C VAL A 483 -2.07 -27.52 -27.02
N HIS A 484 -1.13 -27.28 -27.93
CA HIS A 484 -1.44 -27.23 -29.35
C HIS A 484 -1.72 -28.66 -29.87
N PRO A 485 -2.85 -28.92 -30.59
CA PRO A 485 -3.22 -30.27 -30.99
C PRO A 485 -2.20 -30.94 -31.91
N ASP A 486 -1.50 -30.16 -32.76
CA ASP A 486 -0.48 -30.68 -33.69
C ASP A 486 0.93 -30.63 -33.11
N GLY A 487 1.10 -30.32 -31.83
CA GLY A 487 2.39 -30.29 -31.14
C GLY A 487 3.25 -29.05 -31.44
N GLU A 488 2.68 -28.01 -32.02
CA GLU A 488 3.40 -26.73 -32.22
C GLU A 488 3.75 -26.13 -30.83
N ARG A 489 4.94 -25.52 -30.75
CA ARG A 489 5.36 -24.83 -29.52
C ARG A 489 4.53 -23.57 -29.30
N LEU A 490 3.76 -23.55 -28.23
CA LEU A 490 3.07 -22.35 -27.79
C LEU A 490 4.06 -21.40 -27.10
N ARG A 491 4.02 -20.13 -27.49
CA ARG A 491 4.79 -19.05 -26.87
C ARG A 491 3.92 -18.40 -25.80
N TRP A 492 4.37 -18.45 -24.57
CA TRP A 492 3.66 -17.88 -23.44
C TRP A 492 4.44 -16.69 -22.91
N HIS A 493 3.80 -15.54 -22.86
CA HIS A 493 4.38 -14.40 -22.16
C HIS A 493 4.58 -14.72 -20.66
N TRP A 494 5.52 -14.04 -20.00
CA TRP A 494 5.69 -14.15 -18.54
C TRP A 494 4.37 -13.90 -17.82
N ASN A 495 3.67 -12.81 -18.18
CA ASN A 495 2.32 -12.47 -17.79
C ASN A 495 1.35 -12.77 -18.96
N ALA A 496 0.89 -14.01 -19.10
CA ALA A 496 -0.04 -14.39 -20.15
C ALA A 496 -1.47 -13.94 -19.81
N PRO A 497 -2.26 -13.40 -20.77
CA PRO A 497 -3.57 -12.85 -20.47
C PRO A 497 -4.63 -13.93 -20.35
N ILE A 498 -5.46 -13.84 -19.30
CA ILE A 498 -6.68 -14.61 -19.09
C ILE A 498 -7.88 -13.67 -19.05
N ALA A 499 -9.02 -14.03 -19.65
CA ALA A 499 -10.24 -13.26 -19.60
C ALA A 499 -11.46 -14.18 -19.55
N LEU A 500 -12.44 -13.85 -18.70
CA LEU A 500 -13.75 -14.54 -18.73
C LEU A 500 -14.57 -14.06 -19.93
N ASP A 501 -15.41 -14.91 -20.45
CA ASP A 501 -16.45 -14.53 -21.42
C ASP A 501 -17.59 -13.83 -20.67
N PRO A 502 -17.83 -12.51 -20.85
CA PRO A 502 -18.84 -11.79 -20.10
C PRO A 502 -20.28 -12.34 -20.25
N HIS A 503 -20.54 -13.11 -21.30
CA HIS A 503 -21.87 -13.69 -21.58
C HIS A 503 -22.09 -15.05 -20.89
N LYS A 504 -21.01 -15.75 -20.52
CA LYS A 504 -21.05 -17.04 -19.80
C LYS A 504 -19.81 -17.18 -18.89
N PRO A 505 -19.64 -16.28 -17.96
CA PRO A 505 -18.40 -16.21 -17.16
C PRO A 505 -18.21 -17.39 -16.21
N GLU A 506 -19.28 -18.17 -15.95
CA GLU A 506 -19.23 -19.34 -15.05
C GLU A 506 -18.47 -20.51 -15.67
N THR A 507 -18.37 -20.58 -17.01
CA THR A 507 -17.78 -21.72 -17.73
C THR A 507 -16.81 -21.33 -18.83
N ASN A 508 -16.96 -20.15 -19.41
CA ASN A 508 -16.23 -19.75 -20.60
C ASN A 508 -15.09 -18.80 -20.26
N LEU A 509 -13.92 -19.09 -20.81
CA LEU A 509 -12.74 -18.23 -20.66
C LEU A 509 -11.89 -18.26 -21.91
N TYR A 510 -11.08 -17.20 -22.04
CA TYR A 510 -10.06 -17.02 -23.07
C TYR A 510 -8.68 -17.00 -22.42
N PHE A 511 -7.66 -17.54 -23.15
CA PHE A 511 -6.27 -17.51 -22.70
C PHE A 511 -5.34 -17.26 -23.88
N GLY A 512 -4.28 -16.46 -23.69
CA GLY A 512 -3.43 -15.99 -24.76
C GLY A 512 -2.03 -16.61 -24.77
N SER A 513 -1.67 -17.29 -25.89
CA SER A 513 -0.28 -17.56 -26.29
C SER A 513 0.10 -16.61 -27.44
N GLN A 514 0.63 -17.09 -28.57
CA GLN A 514 0.57 -16.40 -29.87
C GLN A 514 -0.83 -16.51 -30.49
N TYR A 515 -1.65 -17.43 -29.96
CA TYR A 515 -3.01 -17.70 -30.37
C TYR A 515 -3.98 -17.33 -29.24
N VAL A 516 -5.23 -17.04 -29.59
CA VAL A 516 -6.33 -16.99 -28.65
C VAL A 516 -6.92 -18.39 -28.47
N HIS A 517 -6.86 -18.91 -27.27
CA HIS A 517 -7.49 -20.17 -26.86
C HIS A 517 -8.82 -19.84 -26.18
N LYS A 518 -9.91 -20.57 -26.54
CA LYS A 518 -11.21 -20.49 -25.90
C LYS A 518 -11.56 -21.82 -25.27
N SER A 519 -11.99 -21.79 -24.01
CA SER A 519 -12.64 -22.90 -23.31
C SER A 519 -14.09 -22.55 -23.00
N THR A 520 -14.97 -23.58 -22.99
CA THR A 520 -16.39 -23.48 -22.62
C THR A 520 -16.77 -24.40 -21.47
N ASP A 521 -15.76 -24.97 -20.79
CA ASP A 521 -15.92 -25.98 -19.73
C ASP A 521 -14.88 -25.84 -18.61
N ASN A 522 -14.57 -24.59 -18.24
CA ASN A 522 -13.62 -24.23 -17.18
C ASN A 522 -12.19 -24.74 -17.45
N GLY A 523 -11.73 -24.66 -18.70
CA GLY A 523 -10.36 -25.00 -19.07
C GLY A 523 -10.09 -26.50 -19.25
N LYS A 524 -11.11 -27.36 -19.21
CA LYS A 524 -10.93 -28.80 -19.45
C LYS A 524 -10.61 -29.10 -20.90
N ASN A 525 -11.23 -28.36 -21.84
CA ASN A 525 -10.96 -28.43 -23.25
C ASN A 525 -10.73 -27.03 -23.82
N TRP A 526 -9.84 -26.96 -24.82
CA TRP A 526 -9.47 -25.71 -25.46
C TRP A 526 -9.60 -25.79 -26.99
N THR A 527 -10.03 -24.71 -27.58
CA THR A 527 -10.10 -24.50 -29.03
C THR A 527 -9.30 -23.25 -29.39
N ILE A 528 -8.43 -23.35 -30.38
CA ILE A 528 -7.74 -22.19 -30.94
C ILE A 528 -8.72 -21.47 -31.87
N ILE A 529 -8.95 -20.19 -31.63
CA ILE A 529 -9.92 -19.36 -32.36
C ILE A 529 -9.24 -18.20 -33.12
N SER A 530 -7.93 -18.23 -33.27
CA SER A 530 -7.21 -17.20 -34.04
C SER A 530 -6.03 -17.79 -34.83
N PRO A 531 -5.55 -17.13 -35.87
CA PRO A 531 -4.17 -17.32 -36.33
C PRO A 531 -3.18 -16.79 -35.31
N ASP A 532 -1.86 -16.88 -35.59
CA ASP A 532 -0.84 -16.13 -34.84
C ASP A 532 -1.12 -14.63 -34.98
N LEU A 533 -1.41 -13.95 -33.85
CA LEU A 533 -1.77 -12.53 -33.80
C LEU A 533 -0.60 -11.62 -33.40
N THR A 534 0.62 -12.13 -33.55
CA THR A 534 1.87 -11.42 -33.25
C THR A 534 2.65 -11.10 -34.55
N THR A 535 3.81 -10.49 -34.44
CA THR A 535 4.71 -10.34 -35.57
C THR A 535 5.42 -11.64 -35.97
N ASN A 536 5.48 -12.60 -35.03
CA ASN A 536 6.23 -13.84 -35.13
C ASN A 536 7.70 -13.63 -35.58
N ASP A 537 8.35 -12.56 -35.12
CA ASP A 537 9.71 -12.19 -35.44
C ASP A 537 10.72 -13.17 -34.82
N PRO A 538 11.44 -13.99 -35.60
CA PRO A 538 12.37 -14.99 -35.09
C PRO A 538 13.58 -14.36 -34.37
N GLU A 539 13.95 -13.10 -34.69
CA GLU A 539 15.04 -12.41 -34.00
C GLU A 539 14.67 -12.02 -32.56
N LYS A 540 13.38 -11.97 -32.24
CA LYS A 540 12.87 -11.70 -30.90
C LYS A 540 12.49 -12.98 -30.14
N GLN A 541 12.82 -14.15 -30.65
CA GLN A 541 12.55 -15.47 -30.06
C GLN A 541 13.82 -16.22 -29.65
N LYS A 542 14.93 -15.50 -29.44
CA LYS A 542 16.25 -16.05 -29.08
C LYS A 542 16.50 -16.04 -27.57
N GLN A 543 15.46 -16.04 -26.73
CA GLN A 543 15.58 -16.01 -25.27
C GLN A 543 16.46 -17.15 -24.70
N LEU A 544 16.57 -18.30 -25.37
CA LEU A 544 17.42 -19.41 -24.94
C LEU A 544 18.93 -19.10 -25.02
N GLU A 545 19.31 -18.03 -25.72
CA GLU A 545 20.69 -17.54 -25.83
C GLU A 545 20.96 -16.36 -24.87
N SER A 546 19.95 -15.97 -24.04
CA SER A 546 20.01 -14.83 -23.15
C SER A 546 20.91 -15.06 -21.94
N GLY A 547 21.52 -14.00 -21.37
CA GLY A 547 22.35 -14.06 -20.16
C GLY A 547 23.76 -13.52 -20.31
N GLY A 548 24.37 -13.57 -21.47
CA GLY A 548 25.76 -13.10 -21.69
C GLY A 548 26.80 -14.10 -21.18
N LEU A 549 27.70 -13.71 -20.24
CA LEU A 549 28.74 -14.59 -19.72
C LEU A 549 28.19 -15.76 -18.91
N THR A 550 27.04 -15.58 -18.27
CA THR A 550 26.30 -16.63 -17.57
C THR A 550 24.91 -16.73 -18.18
N TYR A 551 24.49 -17.92 -18.62
CA TYR A 551 23.14 -18.15 -19.08
C TYR A 551 22.12 -17.86 -17.96
N ASP A 552 21.08 -17.10 -18.29
CA ASP A 552 19.95 -16.85 -17.42
C ASP A 552 18.68 -16.84 -18.27
N VAL A 553 18.02 -17.98 -18.35
CA VAL A 553 16.84 -18.23 -19.17
C VAL A 553 15.70 -18.66 -18.26
N THR A 554 14.87 -17.72 -17.88
CA THR A 554 13.76 -17.94 -16.93
C THR A 554 12.38 -17.91 -17.62
N GLY A 555 12.31 -17.58 -18.90
CA GLY A 555 11.07 -17.35 -19.65
C GLY A 555 10.56 -15.89 -19.55
N ALA A 556 11.19 -15.06 -18.76
CA ALA A 556 10.84 -13.64 -18.65
C ALA A 556 11.11 -12.83 -19.95
N GLU A 557 11.93 -13.38 -20.85
CA GLU A 557 12.27 -12.87 -22.16
C GLU A 557 11.44 -13.49 -23.29
N ASN A 558 10.43 -14.33 -22.97
CA ASN A 558 9.47 -14.81 -23.97
C ASN A 558 8.78 -13.62 -24.63
N HIS A 559 8.76 -13.59 -25.96
CA HIS A 559 8.27 -12.45 -26.72
C HIS A 559 7.51 -12.94 -27.97
N THR A 560 6.87 -12.03 -28.69
CA THR A 560 5.90 -12.32 -29.75
C THR A 560 4.73 -13.15 -29.20
N CYS A 561 4.11 -12.61 -28.14
CA CYS A 561 3.00 -13.23 -27.41
C CYS A 561 1.83 -12.25 -27.30
N ILE A 562 0.62 -12.76 -27.20
CA ILE A 562 -0.55 -11.97 -26.82
C ILE A 562 -0.37 -11.58 -25.35
N LEU A 563 -0.65 -10.32 -25.03
CA LEU A 563 -0.48 -9.72 -23.71
C LEU A 563 -1.81 -9.21 -23.12
N ALA A 564 -2.82 -8.97 -23.97
CA ALA A 564 -4.15 -8.55 -23.55
C ALA A 564 -5.24 -9.22 -24.40
N ILE A 565 -6.32 -9.64 -23.76
CA ILE A 565 -7.56 -10.14 -24.38
C ILE A 565 -8.73 -9.43 -23.70
N ALA A 566 -9.59 -8.78 -24.49
CA ALA A 566 -10.74 -8.05 -23.99
C ALA A 566 -12.01 -8.41 -24.77
N PRO A 567 -12.79 -9.40 -24.31
CA PRO A 567 -14.10 -9.70 -24.88
C PRO A 567 -15.08 -8.59 -24.50
N SER A 568 -15.98 -8.23 -25.43
CA SER A 568 -17.01 -7.22 -25.20
C SER A 568 -18.17 -7.77 -24.37
N ALA A 569 -18.59 -7.05 -23.36
CA ALA A 569 -19.82 -7.35 -22.60
C ALA A 569 -21.08 -7.06 -23.42
N LEU A 570 -20.99 -6.27 -24.49
CA LEU A 570 -22.15 -5.87 -25.31
C LEU A 570 -22.41 -6.78 -26.54
N ASP A 571 -21.40 -7.56 -26.95
CA ASP A 571 -21.51 -8.44 -28.10
C ASP A 571 -20.52 -9.60 -27.99
N GLU A 572 -21.01 -10.83 -27.82
CA GLU A 572 -20.22 -12.06 -27.65
C GLU A 572 -19.24 -12.37 -28.80
N LYS A 573 -19.44 -11.73 -29.96
CA LYS A 573 -18.61 -11.91 -31.16
C LYS A 573 -17.44 -10.96 -31.23
N VAL A 574 -17.43 -9.91 -30.39
CA VAL A 574 -16.39 -8.89 -30.43
C VAL A 574 -15.35 -9.21 -29.37
N ILE A 575 -14.09 -9.42 -29.84
CA ILE A 575 -12.95 -9.64 -28.96
C ILE A 575 -11.78 -8.80 -29.46
N TRP A 576 -11.12 -8.09 -28.56
CA TRP A 576 -9.92 -7.31 -28.84
C TRP A 576 -8.70 -8.04 -28.28
N THR A 577 -7.56 -7.93 -28.99
CA THR A 577 -6.28 -8.48 -28.51
C THR A 577 -5.14 -7.51 -28.73
N GLY A 578 -4.20 -7.49 -27.78
CA GLY A 578 -2.95 -6.76 -27.85
C GLY A 578 -1.76 -7.67 -27.60
N SER A 579 -0.60 -7.39 -28.24
CA SER A 579 0.62 -8.18 -28.08
C SER A 579 1.77 -7.36 -27.50
N ASP A 580 2.81 -8.06 -27.06
CA ASP A 580 4.06 -7.48 -26.55
C ASP A 580 4.97 -6.92 -27.67
N ASP A 581 4.61 -7.14 -28.91
CA ASP A 581 5.32 -6.65 -30.11
C ASP A 581 4.49 -5.65 -30.95
N GLY A 582 3.43 -5.09 -30.34
CA GLY A 582 2.69 -3.93 -30.85
C GLY A 582 1.56 -4.26 -31.81
N LYS A 583 1.10 -5.50 -31.86
CA LYS A 583 -0.07 -5.87 -32.66
C LYS A 583 -1.36 -5.65 -31.87
N LEU A 584 -2.32 -4.99 -32.52
CA LEU A 584 -3.68 -4.76 -32.03
C LEU A 584 -4.67 -5.35 -33.05
N HIS A 585 -5.46 -6.32 -32.61
CA HIS A 585 -6.46 -6.97 -33.46
C HIS A 585 -7.86 -6.89 -32.86
N VAL A 586 -8.84 -6.99 -33.74
CA VAL A 586 -10.24 -7.16 -33.36
C VAL A 586 -10.93 -8.20 -34.22
N THR A 587 -11.74 -9.05 -33.64
CA THR A 587 -12.70 -9.91 -34.33
C THR A 587 -14.12 -9.41 -34.11
N LEU A 588 -15.01 -9.60 -35.11
CA LEU A 588 -16.43 -9.26 -35.06
C LEU A 588 -17.34 -10.47 -35.25
N ASP A 589 -16.76 -11.66 -35.29
CA ASP A 589 -17.46 -12.92 -35.57
C ASP A 589 -17.02 -14.08 -34.65
N GLY A 590 -16.52 -13.74 -33.45
CA GLY A 590 -16.17 -14.70 -32.42
C GLY A 590 -14.87 -15.45 -32.69
N GLY A 591 -13.98 -14.87 -33.51
CA GLY A 591 -12.66 -15.42 -33.78
C GLY A 591 -12.53 -16.07 -35.16
N ALA A 592 -13.60 -16.15 -36.01
CA ALA A 592 -13.51 -16.70 -37.34
C ALA A 592 -12.62 -15.85 -38.26
N ASN A 593 -12.67 -14.53 -38.10
CA ASN A 593 -11.79 -13.58 -38.82
C ASN A 593 -11.23 -12.53 -37.87
N TRP A 594 -9.98 -12.15 -38.04
CA TRP A 594 -9.29 -11.13 -37.26
C TRP A 594 -8.79 -9.99 -38.13
N THR A 595 -8.96 -8.76 -37.70
CA THR A 595 -8.52 -7.55 -38.39
C THR A 595 -7.38 -6.89 -37.62
N ASP A 596 -6.21 -6.73 -38.22
CA ASP A 596 -5.08 -5.95 -37.69
C ASP A 596 -5.40 -4.45 -37.83
N ILE A 597 -5.49 -3.77 -36.71
CA ILE A 597 -5.72 -2.33 -36.59
C ILE A 597 -4.55 -1.57 -35.94
N SER A 598 -3.41 -2.20 -35.78
CA SER A 598 -2.20 -1.64 -35.15
C SER A 598 -1.77 -0.32 -35.80
N ASN A 599 -1.91 -0.20 -37.12
CA ASN A 599 -1.56 1.00 -37.88
C ASN A 599 -2.41 2.24 -37.56
N LYS A 600 -3.47 2.08 -36.76
CA LYS A 600 -4.33 3.19 -36.33
C LYS A 600 -3.74 3.91 -35.10
N LEU A 601 -2.90 3.27 -34.34
CA LEU A 601 -2.22 3.84 -33.19
C LEU A 601 -1.09 4.78 -33.67
N LYS A 602 -1.44 6.03 -34.00
CA LYS A 602 -0.49 7.00 -34.53
C LYS A 602 0.39 7.60 -33.43
N GLY A 603 1.65 7.88 -33.77
CA GLY A 603 2.60 8.52 -32.85
C GLY A 603 3.33 7.55 -31.92
N LEU A 604 3.21 6.23 -32.15
CA LEU A 604 3.94 5.20 -31.43
C LEU A 604 5.19 4.74 -32.20
N PRO A 605 6.30 4.43 -31.50
CA PRO A 605 7.35 3.59 -32.05
C PRO A 605 6.82 2.20 -32.41
N GLU A 606 7.33 1.58 -33.47
CA GLU A 606 6.96 0.22 -33.86
C GLU A 606 7.30 -0.78 -32.75
N GLY A 607 6.41 -1.72 -32.45
CA GLY A 607 6.63 -2.80 -31.49
C GLY A 607 6.48 -2.39 -30.01
N CYS A 608 5.71 -1.33 -29.71
CA CYS A 608 5.35 -1.00 -28.33
C CYS A 608 4.45 -2.06 -27.71
N TRP A 609 4.60 -2.31 -26.41
CA TRP A 609 3.74 -3.24 -25.66
C TRP A 609 2.31 -2.71 -25.55
N ILE A 610 1.33 -3.60 -25.69
CA ILE A 610 -0.09 -3.36 -25.43
C ILE A 610 -0.50 -4.23 -24.22
N PRO A 611 -0.22 -3.80 -22.97
CA PRO A 611 -0.38 -4.64 -21.80
C PRO A 611 -1.83 -4.76 -21.32
N GLN A 612 -2.70 -3.81 -21.69
CA GLN A 612 -4.09 -3.87 -21.28
C GLN A 612 -5.01 -3.25 -22.33
N ILE A 613 -6.17 -3.88 -22.52
CA ILE A 613 -7.29 -3.37 -23.31
C ILE A 613 -8.54 -3.49 -22.44
N ARG A 614 -9.37 -2.44 -22.42
CA ARG A 614 -10.72 -2.47 -21.84
C ARG A 614 -11.73 -2.19 -22.93
N ALA A 615 -12.54 -3.20 -23.28
CA ALA A 615 -13.71 -3.00 -24.11
C ALA A 615 -14.72 -2.11 -23.38
N SER A 616 -15.33 -1.15 -24.08
CA SER A 616 -16.28 -0.23 -23.43
C SER A 616 -17.59 -0.92 -23.11
N ASP A 617 -18.16 -0.62 -21.94
CA ASP A 617 -19.50 -1.05 -21.53
C ASP A 617 -20.61 -0.22 -22.15
N TYR A 618 -20.29 0.81 -22.95
CA TYR A 618 -21.25 1.75 -23.54
C TYR A 618 -21.39 1.62 -25.05
N ASP A 619 -20.32 1.22 -25.74
CA ASP A 619 -20.32 1.01 -27.19
C ASP A 619 -19.40 -0.14 -27.58
N LYS A 620 -19.96 -1.17 -28.19
CA LYS A 620 -19.23 -2.38 -28.58
C LYS A 620 -18.08 -2.15 -29.59
N GLY A 621 -18.11 -1.04 -30.31
CA GLY A 621 -17.05 -0.64 -31.24
C GLY A 621 -15.94 0.19 -30.60
N THR A 622 -16.02 0.44 -29.29
CA THR A 622 -15.07 1.26 -28.55
C THR A 622 -14.26 0.42 -27.58
N ALA A 623 -12.96 0.73 -27.49
CA ALA A 623 -12.04 0.16 -26.52
C ALA A 623 -11.00 1.19 -26.06
N TRP A 624 -10.56 1.06 -24.82
CA TRP A 624 -9.43 1.79 -24.25
C TRP A 624 -8.20 0.90 -24.35
N VAL A 625 -7.11 1.44 -24.90
CA VAL A 625 -5.88 0.68 -25.18
C VAL A 625 -4.71 1.34 -24.48
N VAL A 626 -4.17 0.67 -23.47
CA VAL A 626 -2.93 1.06 -22.81
C VAL A 626 -1.75 0.63 -23.67
N VAL A 627 -0.80 1.53 -23.84
CA VAL A 627 0.46 1.23 -24.56
C VAL A 627 1.62 1.77 -23.72
N ASN A 628 2.71 1.03 -23.65
CA ASN A 628 3.95 1.53 -23.06
C ASN A 628 5.19 1.01 -23.79
N ASP A 629 6.31 1.69 -23.58
CA ASP A 629 7.55 1.40 -24.29
C ASP A 629 8.81 1.61 -23.41
N TYR A 630 8.62 1.67 -22.09
CA TYR A 630 9.73 1.93 -21.14
C TYR A 630 10.82 0.87 -21.22
N ARG A 631 10.47 -0.37 -21.60
CA ARG A 631 11.43 -1.47 -21.83
C ARG A 631 12.30 -1.27 -23.07
N ARG A 632 12.13 -0.17 -23.80
CA ARG A 632 13.03 0.35 -24.82
C ARG A 632 13.45 1.80 -24.56
N ASN A 633 13.46 2.17 -23.28
CA ASN A 633 13.90 3.47 -22.75
C ASN A 633 13.03 4.66 -23.20
N ASN A 634 11.78 4.42 -23.58
CA ASN A 634 10.79 5.43 -23.90
C ASN A 634 9.76 5.53 -22.77
N TRP A 635 9.84 6.60 -22.01
CA TRP A 635 9.09 6.82 -20.76
C TRP A 635 7.82 7.64 -20.96
N SER A 636 7.41 7.91 -22.19
CA SER A 636 6.21 8.70 -22.51
C SER A 636 4.91 7.98 -22.16
N ALA A 637 3.91 8.77 -21.80
CA ALA A 637 2.55 8.30 -21.50
C ALA A 637 1.76 8.03 -22.79
N TYR A 638 1.15 6.85 -22.90
CA TYR A 638 0.30 6.49 -24.01
C TYR A 638 -0.98 5.81 -23.57
N LEU A 639 -2.13 6.39 -23.89
CA LEU A 639 -3.46 5.81 -23.77
C LEU A 639 -4.27 6.17 -25.00
N TYR A 640 -4.90 5.19 -25.63
CA TYR A 640 -5.72 5.40 -26.81
C TYR A 640 -7.16 5.01 -26.57
N LYS A 641 -8.08 5.84 -27.08
CA LYS A 641 -9.49 5.49 -27.27
C LYS A 641 -9.69 5.07 -28.72
N ILE A 642 -10.09 3.83 -28.92
CA ILE A 642 -10.45 3.29 -30.23
C ILE A 642 -11.96 3.38 -30.40
N GLU A 643 -12.45 3.83 -31.54
CA GLU A 643 -13.86 3.96 -31.86
C GLU A 643 -14.18 3.28 -33.20
N GLY A 644 -15.39 2.71 -33.30
CA GLY A 644 -15.90 2.09 -34.53
C GLY A 644 -15.05 0.93 -35.04
N PHE A 645 -14.57 0.07 -34.11
CA PHE A 645 -13.73 -1.10 -34.44
C PHE A 645 -12.43 -0.73 -35.16
N GLY A 646 -11.77 0.33 -34.75
CA GLY A 646 -10.53 0.82 -35.36
C GLY A 646 -10.70 1.82 -36.49
N LYS A 647 -11.92 2.32 -36.78
CA LYS A 647 -12.12 3.42 -37.75
C LYS A 647 -11.44 4.70 -37.29
N LYS A 648 -11.47 4.98 -35.99
CA LYS A 648 -10.82 6.12 -35.35
C LYS A 648 -10.02 5.64 -34.14
N ALA A 649 -8.84 6.18 -33.96
CA ALA A 649 -8.00 6.00 -32.78
C ALA A 649 -7.52 7.39 -32.33
N THR A 650 -7.75 7.73 -31.08
CA THR A 650 -7.37 9.01 -30.49
C THR A 650 -6.43 8.75 -29.33
N ARG A 651 -5.21 9.33 -29.33
CA ARG A 651 -4.37 9.38 -28.15
C ARG A 651 -5.00 10.39 -27.18
N VAL A 652 -5.31 9.96 -25.96
CA VAL A 652 -6.04 10.77 -24.97
C VAL A 652 -5.17 11.31 -23.84
N VAL A 653 -3.91 10.87 -23.76
CA VAL A 653 -2.93 11.40 -22.79
C VAL A 653 -1.60 11.68 -23.45
N ASP A 654 -0.88 12.67 -22.95
CA ASP A 654 0.52 12.92 -23.25
C ASP A 654 1.35 13.12 -21.95
N ASP A 655 2.63 13.47 -22.10
CA ASP A 655 3.56 13.63 -20.97
C ASP A 655 3.24 14.86 -20.09
N GLY A 656 2.35 15.74 -20.53
CA GLY A 656 1.85 16.87 -19.76
C GLY A 656 0.66 16.49 -18.88
N ASP A 657 -0.11 15.49 -19.28
CA ASP A 657 -1.27 14.98 -18.54
C ASP A 657 -0.86 13.97 -17.48
N ILE A 658 0.01 13.01 -17.85
CA ILE A 658 0.46 11.93 -16.99
C ILE A 658 1.98 11.83 -17.05
N PHE A 659 2.62 11.93 -15.89
CA PHE A 659 4.06 11.74 -15.78
C PHE A 659 4.43 10.25 -15.82
N GLY A 660 5.19 9.84 -16.85
CA GLY A 660 5.68 8.48 -17.05
C GLY A 660 4.68 7.51 -17.70
N PRO A 661 5.04 6.24 -17.86
CA PRO A 661 4.23 5.25 -18.59
C PRO A 661 2.86 5.02 -17.97
N VAL A 662 1.85 4.84 -18.81
CA VAL A 662 0.54 4.31 -18.43
C VAL A 662 0.64 2.79 -18.31
N LEU A 663 0.06 2.24 -17.23
CA LEU A 663 0.09 0.81 -16.90
C LEU A 663 -1.30 0.17 -16.97
N SER A 664 -2.33 0.90 -16.55
CA SER A 664 -3.71 0.39 -16.52
C SER A 664 -4.75 1.49 -16.78
N VAL A 665 -5.95 1.07 -17.18
CA VAL A 665 -7.10 1.94 -17.38
C VAL A 665 -8.37 1.25 -16.90
N TRP A 666 -9.29 2.02 -16.31
CA TRP A 666 -10.62 1.59 -15.93
C TRP A 666 -11.64 2.66 -16.31
N GLN A 667 -12.60 2.33 -17.18
CA GLN A 667 -13.79 3.15 -17.41
C GLN A 667 -14.89 2.69 -16.45
N ASP A 668 -15.52 3.61 -15.73
CA ASP A 668 -16.60 3.28 -14.82
C ASP A 668 -17.80 2.69 -15.59
N PRO A 669 -18.36 1.54 -15.15
CA PRO A 669 -19.46 0.89 -15.88
C PRO A 669 -20.81 1.60 -15.68
N VAL A 670 -20.91 2.60 -14.80
CA VAL A 670 -22.13 3.35 -14.49
C VAL A 670 -22.11 4.76 -15.09
N GLU A 671 -20.95 5.43 -15.06
CA GLU A 671 -20.77 6.78 -15.59
C GLU A 671 -19.64 6.80 -16.63
N GLN A 672 -20.03 6.93 -17.90
CA GLN A 672 -19.09 6.81 -19.05
C GLN A 672 -17.96 7.85 -19.07
N ASN A 673 -18.17 9.01 -18.43
CA ASN A 673 -17.18 10.10 -18.40
C ASN A 673 -16.17 9.93 -17.27
N LEU A 674 -16.40 8.98 -16.34
CA LEU A 674 -15.50 8.68 -15.24
C LEU A 674 -14.49 7.61 -15.67
N ILE A 675 -13.21 8.02 -15.70
CA ILE A 675 -12.11 7.14 -16.12
C ILE A 675 -10.99 7.24 -15.10
N PHE A 676 -10.45 6.10 -14.72
CA PHE A 676 -9.26 6.00 -13.90
C PHE A 676 -8.09 5.49 -14.73
N VAL A 677 -6.91 6.03 -14.49
CA VAL A 677 -5.67 5.64 -15.17
C VAL A 677 -4.60 5.36 -14.13
N GLY A 678 -4.09 4.14 -14.13
CA GLY A 678 -2.93 3.74 -13.35
C GLY A 678 -1.65 4.02 -14.14
N GLY A 679 -0.74 4.78 -13.53
CA GLY A 679 0.58 5.08 -14.09
C GLY A 679 1.71 4.52 -13.26
N GLU A 680 2.92 4.65 -13.77
CA GLU A 680 4.17 4.32 -13.08
C GLU A 680 4.30 5.06 -11.73
N TYR A 681 3.72 6.26 -11.62
CA TYR A 681 3.91 7.15 -10.47
C TYR A 681 2.61 7.58 -9.80
N GLY A 682 1.55 6.77 -9.89
CA GLY A 682 0.32 6.98 -9.17
C GLY A 682 -0.97 6.76 -9.96
N LEU A 683 -2.08 7.11 -9.32
CA LEU A 683 -3.43 7.05 -9.86
C LEU A 683 -3.85 8.42 -10.39
N TYR A 684 -4.56 8.42 -11.51
CA TYR A 684 -5.18 9.60 -12.12
C TYR A 684 -6.66 9.35 -12.36
N ALA A 685 -7.47 10.41 -12.31
CA ALA A 685 -8.90 10.35 -12.61
C ALA A 685 -9.30 11.43 -13.62
N SER A 686 -10.24 11.09 -14.50
CA SER A 686 -10.93 11.99 -15.42
C SER A 686 -12.44 11.91 -15.17
N ILE A 687 -13.11 13.06 -15.22
CA ILE A 687 -14.59 13.18 -15.11
C ILE A 687 -15.23 13.74 -16.39
N ASP A 688 -14.48 13.83 -17.46
CA ASP A 688 -14.87 14.44 -18.73
C ASP A 688 -14.63 13.54 -19.95
N GLY A 689 -14.61 12.21 -19.72
CA GLY A 689 -14.44 11.21 -20.78
C GLY A 689 -13.02 11.12 -21.31
N GLY A 690 -12.01 11.49 -20.53
CA GLY A 690 -10.60 11.43 -20.88
C GLY A 690 -10.06 12.67 -21.57
N ASN A 691 -10.75 13.82 -21.48
CA ASN A 691 -10.25 15.09 -22.03
C ASN A 691 -9.26 15.79 -21.07
N SER A 692 -9.36 15.55 -19.78
CA SER A 692 -8.41 16.02 -18.77
C SER A 692 -8.26 15.00 -17.64
N PHE A 693 -7.09 15.02 -16.96
CA PHE A 693 -6.77 14.10 -15.87
C PHE A 693 -6.23 14.85 -14.66
N ALA A 694 -6.66 14.45 -13.45
CA ALA A 694 -6.09 14.93 -12.19
C ALA A 694 -5.38 13.78 -11.46
N LYS A 695 -4.19 14.05 -10.93
CA LYS A 695 -3.45 13.06 -10.13
C LYS A 695 -4.04 12.92 -8.74
N TRP A 696 -4.19 11.70 -8.26
CA TRP A 696 -4.57 11.44 -6.87
C TRP A 696 -3.36 11.61 -5.95
N THR A 697 -3.35 12.60 -5.08
CA THR A 697 -2.19 12.97 -4.26
C THR A 697 -2.38 12.73 -2.78
N LYS A 698 -3.63 12.60 -2.30
CA LYS A 698 -3.92 12.42 -0.88
C LYS A 698 -4.29 10.98 -0.56
N ASN A 699 -3.71 10.45 0.50
CA ASN A 699 -3.92 9.11 1.03
C ASN A 699 -3.50 7.93 0.11
N ILE A 700 -3.01 8.21 -1.10
CA ILE A 700 -2.38 7.22 -1.98
C ILE A 700 -0.94 7.67 -2.21
N PRO A 701 0.06 6.86 -1.86
CA PRO A 701 1.46 7.21 -2.10
C PRO A 701 1.80 7.18 -3.59
N THR A 702 2.92 7.80 -3.96
CA THR A 702 3.52 7.56 -5.27
C THR A 702 3.92 6.09 -5.37
N VAL A 703 3.26 5.35 -6.27
CA VAL A 703 3.47 3.92 -6.52
C VAL A 703 2.90 3.55 -7.88
N GLN A 704 3.42 2.51 -8.50
CA GLN A 704 2.85 1.94 -9.71
C GLN A 704 1.46 1.38 -9.44
N VAL A 705 0.44 1.81 -10.21
CA VAL A 705 -0.90 1.23 -10.19
C VAL A 705 -1.03 0.30 -11.41
N MET A 706 -0.79 -0.99 -11.17
CA MET A 706 -0.66 -2.00 -12.22
C MET A 706 -2.00 -2.42 -12.79
N ASP A 707 -3.02 -2.50 -11.93
CA ASP A 707 -4.36 -2.92 -12.32
C ASP A 707 -5.41 -2.38 -11.34
N MET A 708 -6.67 -2.39 -11.78
CA MET A 708 -7.82 -1.89 -11.02
C MET A 708 -9.01 -2.81 -11.18
N ALA A 709 -9.77 -3.02 -10.10
CA ALA A 709 -11.02 -3.75 -10.09
C ALA A 709 -12.12 -2.93 -9.40
N PHE A 710 -13.35 -3.14 -9.80
CA PHE A 710 -14.49 -2.42 -9.23
C PHE A 710 -15.48 -3.40 -8.60
N GLN A 711 -15.85 -3.16 -7.34
CA GLN A 711 -16.90 -3.92 -6.66
C GLN A 711 -18.22 -3.16 -6.73
N ALA A 712 -19.15 -3.67 -7.53
CA ALA A 712 -20.35 -2.93 -7.94
C ALA A 712 -21.31 -2.62 -6.78
N ARG A 713 -21.57 -3.58 -5.87
CA ARG A 713 -22.49 -3.42 -4.73
C ARG A 713 -22.00 -2.38 -3.74
N GLU A 714 -20.71 -2.39 -3.44
CA GLU A 714 -20.08 -1.48 -2.45
C GLU A 714 -19.65 -0.15 -3.07
N LYS A 715 -19.65 -0.05 -4.40
CA LYS A 715 -19.15 1.09 -5.20
C LYS A 715 -17.66 1.37 -4.92
N ASP A 716 -16.87 0.34 -4.62
CA ASP A 716 -15.47 0.46 -4.25
C ASP A 716 -14.57 0.27 -5.47
N LEU A 717 -13.54 1.12 -5.59
CA LEU A 717 -12.44 0.92 -6.53
C LEU A 717 -11.26 0.29 -5.80
N VAL A 718 -10.80 -0.87 -6.27
CA VAL A 718 -9.67 -1.60 -5.71
C VAL A 718 -8.46 -1.44 -6.62
N LEU A 719 -7.31 -1.12 -6.03
CA LEU A 719 -6.06 -0.90 -6.74
C LEU A 719 -5.06 -2.00 -6.42
N GLY A 720 -4.51 -2.64 -7.44
CA GLY A 720 -3.33 -3.49 -7.35
C GLY A 720 -2.08 -2.65 -7.58
N THR A 721 -1.27 -2.44 -6.52
CA THR A 721 -0.07 -1.64 -6.62
C THR A 721 1.19 -2.50 -6.63
N PHE A 722 2.21 -2.04 -7.34
CA PHE A 722 3.49 -2.74 -7.41
C PHE A 722 4.46 -2.16 -6.37
N GLY A 723 4.31 -2.61 -5.11
CA GLY A 723 5.20 -2.24 -4.02
C GLY A 723 4.55 -1.62 -2.78
N ARG A 724 3.21 -1.47 -2.77
CA ARG A 724 2.45 -0.95 -1.60
C ARG A 724 1.22 -1.81 -1.29
N GLY A 725 1.18 -3.05 -1.79
CA GLY A 725 0.04 -3.94 -1.59
C GLY A 725 -1.22 -3.49 -2.32
N ALA A 726 -2.36 -3.97 -1.85
CA ALA A 726 -3.67 -3.59 -2.37
C ALA A 726 -4.27 -2.42 -1.59
N TRP A 727 -5.00 -1.55 -2.31
CA TRP A 727 -5.71 -0.40 -1.76
C TRP A 727 -7.17 -0.44 -2.16
N VAL A 728 -8.05 0.05 -1.29
CA VAL A 728 -9.49 0.20 -1.54
C VAL A 728 -9.88 1.66 -1.38
N ILE A 729 -10.43 2.25 -2.43
CA ILE A 729 -11.12 3.54 -2.37
C ILE A 729 -12.58 3.24 -2.14
N ASP A 730 -13.06 3.53 -0.94
CA ASP A 730 -14.43 3.25 -0.54
C ASP A 730 -15.38 4.25 -1.20
N ASP A 731 -16.41 3.74 -1.90
CA ASP A 731 -17.57 4.47 -2.41
C ASP A 731 -17.23 5.65 -3.34
N ILE A 732 -17.04 5.36 -4.63
CA ILE A 732 -16.73 6.38 -5.65
C ILE A 732 -17.94 7.16 -6.16
N GLU A 733 -19.13 7.04 -5.56
CA GLU A 733 -20.35 7.71 -5.98
C GLU A 733 -20.18 9.23 -6.13
N PRO A 734 -19.44 9.95 -5.26
CA PRO A 734 -19.17 11.37 -5.44
C PRO A 734 -18.50 11.72 -6.77
N LEU A 735 -17.60 10.87 -7.27
CA LEU A 735 -16.94 11.07 -8.58
C LEU A 735 -17.90 10.84 -9.74
N ARG A 736 -18.80 9.86 -9.64
CA ARG A 736 -19.87 9.62 -10.63
C ARG A 736 -20.78 10.82 -10.78
N VAL A 737 -21.18 11.41 -9.65
CA VAL A 737 -22.03 12.60 -9.62
C VAL A 737 -21.36 13.80 -10.31
N LEU A 738 -20.05 13.97 -10.11
CA LEU A 738 -19.27 15.00 -10.82
C LEU A 738 -19.17 14.71 -12.32
N ALA A 739 -18.84 13.46 -12.68
CA ALA A 739 -18.69 13.05 -14.08
C ALA A 739 -20.00 13.12 -14.88
N ALA A 740 -21.14 12.95 -14.19
CA ALA A 740 -22.48 13.19 -14.75
C ALA A 740 -22.80 14.68 -14.97
N GLY A 741 -21.86 15.57 -14.68
CA GLY A 741 -21.99 17.01 -14.89
C GLY A 741 -22.86 17.73 -13.85
N LYS A 742 -23.10 17.13 -12.68
CA LYS A 742 -23.79 17.81 -11.58
C LYS A 742 -22.87 18.85 -10.95
N ASP A 743 -23.39 20.06 -10.89
CA ASP A 743 -22.71 21.16 -10.23
C ASP A 743 -22.80 21.00 -8.69
N LEU A 744 -21.67 21.07 -8.01
CA LEU A 744 -21.55 21.00 -6.55
C LEU A 744 -21.52 22.40 -5.88
N ASN A 745 -22.18 23.40 -6.47
CA ASN A 745 -22.30 24.76 -5.89
C ASN A 745 -23.29 24.86 -4.71
N ALA A 746 -24.04 23.80 -4.42
CA ALA A 746 -24.94 23.67 -3.28
C ALA A 746 -24.63 22.41 -2.50
N PRO A 747 -25.06 22.30 -1.22
CA PRO A 747 -24.91 21.07 -0.47
C PRO A 747 -25.49 19.87 -1.22
N ALA A 748 -24.70 18.84 -1.40
CA ALA A 748 -25.10 17.58 -2.02
C ALA A 748 -24.98 16.44 -1.01
N PHE A 749 -25.96 15.52 -1.03
CA PHE A 749 -25.89 14.29 -0.24
C PHE A 749 -25.93 13.10 -1.20
N PHE A 750 -24.91 12.26 -1.14
CA PHE A 750 -24.78 11.11 -2.02
C PHE A 750 -25.58 9.94 -1.48
N GLU A 751 -26.04 9.06 -2.37
CA GLU A 751 -26.82 7.88 -1.99
C GLU A 751 -25.96 6.93 -1.15
N PRO A 752 -26.31 6.68 0.12
CA PRO A 752 -25.53 5.78 0.97
C PRO A 752 -25.63 4.33 0.46
N PRO A 753 -24.58 3.54 0.57
CA PRO A 753 -24.65 2.10 0.33
C PRO A 753 -25.53 1.43 1.39
N THR A 754 -26.02 0.23 1.10
CA THR A 754 -26.72 -0.62 2.09
C THR A 754 -25.86 -0.80 3.33
N ALA A 755 -26.44 -0.58 4.50
CA ALA A 755 -25.76 -0.67 5.77
C ALA A 755 -26.12 -1.98 6.49
N TYR A 756 -25.11 -2.68 7.00
CA TYR A 756 -25.29 -3.95 7.69
C TYR A 756 -25.00 -3.81 9.19
N GLN A 757 -25.84 -4.37 10.02
CA GLN A 757 -25.63 -4.49 11.47
C GLN A 757 -24.76 -5.72 11.77
N TRP A 758 -23.46 -5.62 11.45
CA TRP A 758 -22.51 -6.71 11.56
C TRP A 758 -22.22 -7.15 13.00
N GLU A 759 -22.30 -8.45 13.23
CA GLU A 759 -21.68 -9.08 14.39
C GLU A 759 -20.18 -9.31 14.14
N ARG A 760 -19.35 -9.03 15.14
CA ARG A 760 -17.89 -9.09 15.02
C ARG A 760 -17.31 -10.19 15.88
N LYS A 761 -16.43 -10.96 15.28
CA LYS A 761 -15.65 -11.95 16.02
C LYS A 761 -14.26 -11.43 16.42
N GLN A 762 -13.62 -12.11 17.34
CA GLN A 762 -12.20 -11.88 17.64
C GLN A 762 -11.34 -12.23 16.44
N SER A 763 -10.29 -11.44 16.20
CA SER A 763 -9.32 -11.72 15.15
C SER A 763 -8.67 -13.10 15.33
N PRO A 764 -8.33 -13.81 14.25
CA PRO A 764 -7.57 -15.06 14.33
C PRO A 764 -6.17 -14.83 14.93
N GLY A 765 -5.49 -15.90 15.30
CA GLY A 765 -4.13 -15.85 15.83
C GLY A 765 -4.04 -15.29 17.26
N VAL A 766 -3.05 -14.45 17.50
CA VAL A 766 -2.74 -13.92 18.84
C VAL A 766 -3.63 -12.72 19.17
N ARG A 767 -4.38 -12.79 20.27
CA ARG A 767 -5.28 -11.71 20.69
C ARG A 767 -4.56 -10.40 21.04
N PHE A 768 -3.41 -10.48 21.67
CA PHE A 768 -2.60 -9.33 22.10
C PHE A 768 -1.24 -9.38 21.42
N ALA A 769 -1.25 -9.21 20.10
CA ALA A 769 -0.10 -9.43 19.23
C ALA A 769 1.00 -8.33 19.32
N GLY A 770 0.81 -7.28 20.12
CA GLY A 770 1.76 -6.16 20.17
C GLY A 770 1.68 -5.26 18.95
N MET A 771 2.78 -4.56 18.67
CA MET A 771 2.83 -3.54 17.60
C MET A 771 3.56 -4.03 16.33
N SER A 772 4.21 -5.19 16.37
CA SER A 772 4.96 -5.75 15.24
C SER A 772 4.11 -6.52 14.23
N THR A 773 2.87 -6.82 14.55
CA THR A 773 1.94 -7.50 13.64
C THR A 773 1.30 -6.49 12.67
N PHE A 774 1.21 -6.86 11.41
CA PHE A 774 0.50 -6.08 10.41
C PHE A 774 -1.00 -5.97 10.72
N ARG A 775 -1.54 -4.79 10.52
CA ARG A 775 -2.96 -4.47 10.60
C ARG A 775 -3.35 -3.60 9.43
N GLY A 776 -3.91 -4.20 8.39
CA GLY A 776 -4.49 -3.49 7.27
C GLY A 776 -5.66 -2.61 7.72
N GLU A 777 -5.80 -1.47 7.06
CA GLU A 777 -6.84 -0.51 7.40
C GLU A 777 -8.22 -1.09 7.14
N ASN A 778 -9.03 -1.20 8.17
CA ASN A 778 -10.37 -1.74 8.06
C ASN A 778 -11.40 -0.66 7.77
N ARG A 779 -12.46 -1.06 7.08
CA ARG A 779 -13.63 -0.20 6.88
C ARG A 779 -14.27 0.10 8.25
N PRO A 780 -14.56 1.38 8.56
CA PRO A 780 -15.25 1.71 9.78
C PRO A 780 -16.69 1.16 9.80
N PHE A 781 -17.11 0.58 10.93
CA PHE A 781 -18.45 0.00 11.10
C PHE A 781 -19.56 1.05 11.25
N GLY A 782 -20.77 0.70 10.83
CA GLY A 782 -21.94 1.54 10.81
C GLY A 782 -22.37 1.94 9.40
N ALA A 783 -23.56 2.55 9.28
CA ALA A 783 -24.04 3.11 8.03
C ALA A 783 -23.16 4.29 7.61
N ARG A 784 -22.53 4.19 6.46
CA ARG A 784 -21.63 5.21 5.89
C ARG A 784 -22.45 6.26 5.15
N MET A 785 -22.13 7.51 5.33
CA MET A 785 -22.74 8.65 4.63
C MET A 785 -21.66 9.60 4.15
N THR A 786 -21.89 10.17 2.98
CA THR A 786 -21.00 11.16 2.38
C THR A 786 -21.85 12.33 1.83
N ALA A 787 -21.47 13.56 2.21
CA ALA A 787 -22.06 14.77 1.65
C ALA A 787 -20.97 15.73 1.19
N TYR A 788 -21.31 16.60 0.25
CA TYR A 788 -20.42 17.67 -0.19
C TYR A 788 -20.97 19.01 0.27
N LEU A 789 -20.12 19.83 0.90
CA LEU A 789 -20.44 21.19 1.33
C LEU A 789 -19.51 22.17 0.58
N PRO A 790 -20.06 23.02 -0.34
CA PRO A 790 -19.23 23.82 -1.23
C PRO A 790 -18.50 24.95 -0.54
N GLU A 791 -19.11 25.55 0.48
CA GLU A 791 -18.55 26.68 1.21
C GLU A 791 -18.69 26.50 2.72
N VAL A 792 -17.57 26.55 3.41
CA VAL A 792 -17.47 26.53 4.88
C VAL A 792 -16.48 27.60 5.28
N ALA A 793 -16.89 28.52 6.15
CA ALA A 793 -16.02 29.58 6.63
C ALA A 793 -14.89 29.03 7.51
N ASP A 794 -13.69 29.60 7.45
CA ASP A 794 -12.50 29.13 8.21
C ASP A 794 -12.72 29.11 9.75
N ASP A 795 -13.56 30.01 10.27
CA ASP A 795 -13.91 30.10 11.69
C ASP A 795 -15.27 29.45 12.00
N ASN A 796 -15.73 28.53 11.14
CA ASN A 796 -17.05 27.93 11.21
C ASN A 796 -17.32 27.27 12.58
N LYS A 797 -18.45 27.66 13.20
CA LYS A 797 -18.99 27.06 14.42
C LYS A 797 -20.29 26.31 14.23
N LYS A 798 -20.86 26.38 13.01
CA LYS A 798 -22.10 25.68 12.67
C LYS A 798 -21.81 24.18 12.60
N LYS A 799 -22.80 23.39 12.98
CA LYS A 799 -22.78 21.94 12.86
C LYS A 799 -23.71 21.49 11.74
N LEU A 800 -23.31 20.46 11.00
CA LEU A 800 -24.19 19.77 10.09
C LEU A 800 -25.17 18.95 10.91
N ARG A 801 -26.47 19.20 10.77
CA ARG A 801 -27.52 18.40 11.40
C ARG A 801 -27.95 17.30 10.46
N VAL A 802 -28.03 16.08 10.98
CA VAL A 802 -28.49 14.90 10.23
C VAL A 802 -29.64 14.25 10.99
N ASP A 803 -30.78 14.13 10.33
CA ASP A 803 -31.97 13.48 10.89
C ASP A 803 -32.19 12.14 10.18
N TYR A 804 -32.39 11.09 10.96
CA TYR A 804 -32.70 9.74 10.49
C TYR A 804 -34.15 9.43 10.80
N GLN A 805 -34.93 9.09 9.78
CA GLN A 805 -36.37 8.83 9.89
C GLN A 805 -36.69 7.41 9.43
N ASN A 806 -37.59 6.74 10.15
CA ASN A 806 -38.12 5.44 9.77
C ASN A 806 -39.16 5.56 8.63
N GLU A 807 -39.71 4.44 8.18
CA GLU A 807 -40.73 4.41 7.13
C GLU A 807 -42.02 5.14 7.49
N SER A 808 -42.35 5.27 8.79
CA SER A 808 -43.49 6.06 9.26
C SER A 808 -43.26 7.56 9.26
N GLY A 809 -42.02 8.02 8.98
CA GLY A 809 -41.62 9.42 9.01
C GLY A 809 -41.22 9.94 10.39
N ASP A 810 -41.15 9.05 11.40
CA ASP A 810 -40.67 9.41 12.73
C ASP A 810 -39.18 9.58 12.75
N THR A 811 -38.67 10.67 13.33
CA THR A 811 -37.24 10.85 13.54
C THR A 811 -36.75 9.93 14.64
N VAL A 812 -36.00 8.91 14.27
CA VAL A 812 -35.46 7.91 15.18
C VAL A 812 -34.14 8.35 15.82
N TYR A 813 -33.36 9.20 15.14
CA TYR A 813 -32.11 9.72 15.66
C TYR A 813 -31.75 11.06 15.02
N THR A 814 -31.14 11.96 15.76
CA THR A 814 -30.55 13.22 15.25
C THR A 814 -29.06 13.27 15.62
N GLN A 815 -28.21 13.57 14.63
CA GLN A 815 -26.78 13.71 14.80
C GLN A 815 -26.34 15.13 14.44
N TYR A 816 -25.40 15.70 15.21
CA TYR A 816 -24.78 16.98 14.93
C TYR A 816 -23.28 16.78 14.73
N LEU A 817 -22.79 17.14 13.55
CA LEU A 817 -21.40 16.96 13.13
C LEU A 817 -20.69 18.31 13.08
N LYS A 818 -19.45 18.34 13.58
CA LYS A 818 -18.57 19.50 13.44
C LYS A 818 -18.00 19.51 12.02
N VAL A 819 -18.22 20.57 11.31
CA VAL A 819 -17.66 20.78 9.97
C VAL A 819 -16.51 21.77 10.08
N LYS A 820 -15.35 21.42 9.55
CA LYS A 820 -14.12 22.22 9.65
C LYS A 820 -13.77 22.92 8.34
N GLU A 821 -14.00 22.28 7.21
CA GLU A 821 -13.57 22.69 5.89
C GLU A 821 -14.60 22.34 4.82
N SER A 822 -14.54 23.02 3.67
CA SER A 822 -15.34 22.69 2.48
C SER A 822 -14.97 21.35 1.89
N GLY A 823 -15.80 20.80 1.02
CA GLY A 823 -15.58 19.52 0.36
C GLY A 823 -16.37 18.37 0.97
N LEU A 824 -15.88 17.16 0.83
CA LEU A 824 -16.56 15.95 1.33
C LEU A 824 -16.57 15.90 2.85
N GLN A 825 -17.75 15.61 3.38
CA GLN A 825 -17.99 15.33 4.79
C GLN A 825 -18.39 13.87 4.91
N ASN A 826 -17.56 13.06 5.58
CA ASN A 826 -17.79 11.64 5.81
C ASN A 826 -18.16 11.40 7.27
N TRP A 827 -19.24 10.68 7.51
CA TRP A 827 -19.63 10.27 8.85
C TRP A 827 -20.33 8.92 8.87
N ARG A 828 -20.67 8.47 10.05
CA ARG A 828 -21.32 7.18 10.27
C ARG A 828 -22.44 7.30 11.28
N TRP A 829 -23.53 6.58 10.99
CA TRP A 829 -24.55 6.28 11.95
C TRP A 829 -24.40 4.85 12.47
N ALA A 830 -24.34 4.68 13.75
CA ALA A 830 -24.18 3.36 14.36
C ALA A 830 -25.47 2.51 14.33
N MET A 831 -26.53 2.99 13.64
CA MET A 831 -27.84 2.33 13.49
C MET A 831 -28.54 2.09 14.81
N TRP A 832 -28.53 3.12 15.64
CA TRP A 832 -29.21 3.16 16.93
C TRP A 832 -30.30 4.20 16.88
N GLU A 833 -31.43 3.93 17.61
CA GLU A 833 -32.44 4.93 17.89
C GLU A 833 -31.95 5.92 18.94
N LYS A 834 -32.71 6.99 19.14
CA LYS A 834 -32.56 7.90 20.25
C LYS A 834 -32.84 7.18 21.57
N GLY A 835 -31.86 7.19 22.44
CA GLY A 835 -31.94 6.58 23.79
C GLY A 835 -32.31 7.57 24.88
N ALA A 836 -32.72 7.03 26.01
CA ALA A 836 -32.93 7.78 27.22
C ALA A 836 -31.60 8.34 27.80
N GLU A 837 -31.70 9.32 28.65
CA GLU A 837 -30.58 9.86 29.39
C GLU A 837 -30.11 8.89 30.48
N TYR A 838 -28.82 8.64 30.54
CA TYR A 838 -28.22 7.78 31.54
C TYR A 838 -27.90 8.55 32.83
N PRO A 839 -28.18 8.01 34.05
CA PRO A 839 -27.91 8.66 35.32
C PRO A 839 -26.43 9.04 35.49
N ARG A 840 -26.14 10.34 35.56
CA ARG A 840 -24.80 10.90 35.80
C ARG A 840 -24.87 11.94 36.89
N PHE A 841 -24.01 11.80 37.89
CA PHE A 841 -23.90 12.77 38.98
C PHE A 841 -23.18 14.05 38.54
N LYS A 842 -23.84 14.78 37.64
CA LYS A 842 -23.41 16.07 37.09
C LYS A 842 -24.64 16.81 36.56
N VAL A 843 -24.81 18.07 36.96
CA VAL A 843 -25.89 18.91 36.44
C VAL A 843 -25.77 19.04 34.96
N ARG A 844 -26.79 18.63 34.24
CA ARG A 844 -26.88 18.66 32.81
C ARG A 844 -27.10 20.09 32.32
N LYS A 845 -26.24 20.59 31.47
CA LYS A 845 -26.46 21.85 30.75
C LYS A 845 -27.12 21.53 29.41
N ALA A 846 -28.23 22.22 29.15
CA ALA A 846 -28.81 22.12 27.79
C ALA A 846 -27.84 22.72 26.78
N GLU A 847 -27.24 21.89 25.98
CA GLU A 847 -26.43 22.31 24.83
C GLU A 847 -27.34 22.41 23.59
N LYS A 848 -27.26 23.55 22.90
CA LYS A 848 -27.86 23.66 21.56
C LYS A 848 -27.05 22.79 20.61
N GLU A 849 -27.73 22.08 19.70
CA GLU A 849 -27.08 21.28 18.66
C GLU A 849 -26.22 20.14 19.25
N GLN A 850 -26.82 19.31 20.09
CA GLN A 850 -26.23 18.08 20.61
C GLN A 850 -26.88 16.88 19.93
N SER A 851 -26.05 15.90 19.54
CA SER A 851 -26.55 14.62 18.99
C SER A 851 -27.31 13.84 20.07
N ASP A 852 -28.33 13.11 19.62
CA ASP A 852 -29.07 12.20 20.49
C ASP A 852 -28.14 11.14 21.09
N ARG A 853 -28.53 10.64 22.25
CA ARG A 853 -27.85 9.48 22.83
C ARG A 853 -28.24 8.21 22.06
N ARG A 854 -27.34 7.25 22.08
CA ARG A 854 -27.60 5.92 21.51
C ARG A 854 -28.56 5.17 22.44
N GLY A 855 -29.62 4.66 21.85
CA GLY A 855 -30.63 3.83 22.47
C GLY A 855 -30.65 2.40 21.92
N ALA A 856 -31.82 1.88 21.63
CA ALA A 856 -31.99 0.57 21.02
C ALA A 856 -31.40 0.50 19.59
N PRO A 857 -30.94 -0.65 19.13
CA PRO A 857 -30.63 -0.84 17.71
C PRO A 857 -31.92 -0.64 16.88
N VAL A 858 -31.77 -0.01 15.71
CA VAL A 858 -32.90 0.10 14.78
C VAL A 858 -33.22 -1.25 14.17
N LEU A 859 -34.47 -1.46 13.74
CA LEU A 859 -34.83 -2.65 12.97
C LEU A 859 -34.32 -2.56 11.54
N PRO A 860 -34.01 -3.67 10.86
CA PRO A 860 -33.78 -3.70 9.44
C PRO A 860 -34.95 -3.05 8.66
N GLY A 861 -34.66 -2.34 7.58
CA GLY A 861 -35.65 -1.65 6.78
C GLY A 861 -35.11 -0.40 6.11
N LYS A 862 -36.02 0.42 5.53
CA LYS A 862 -35.65 1.67 4.85
C LYS A 862 -35.74 2.84 5.81
N TYR A 863 -34.78 3.75 5.65
CA TYR A 863 -34.68 4.98 6.43
C TYR A 863 -34.48 6.17 5.48
N ALA A 864 -35.12 7.29 5.78
CA ALA A 864 -34.82 8.57 5.14
C ALA A 864 -33.77 9.29 5.97
N VAL A 865 -32.68 9.67 5.35
CA VAL A 865 -31.61 10.44 5.98
C VAL A 865 -31.58 11.83 5.40
N THR A 866 -31.79 12.84 6.23
CA THR A 866 -31.84 14.25 5.81
C THR A 866 -30.68 15.02 6.43
N ILE A 867 -29.85 15.61 5.58
CA ILE A 867 -28.84 16.59 6.01
C ILE A 867 -29.43 17.98 5.98
N ASN A 868 -29.09 18.79 6.97
CA ASN A 868 -29.51 20.19 7.07
C ASN A 868 -28.28 21.07 7.25
N TRP A 869 -28.01 21.93 6.26
CA TRP A 869 -26.88 22.85 6.26
C TRP A 869 -27.28 24.21 5.71
N ASP A 870 -27.03 25.26 6.46
CA ASP A 870 -27.26 26.67 6.10
C ASP A 870 -28.65 26.97 5.51
N GLY A 871 -29.68 26.34 6.11
CA GLY A 871 -31.08 26.49 5.71
C GLY A 871 -31.52 25.65 4.50
N GLN A 872 -30.63 24.85 3.93
CA GLN A 872 -30.93 23.88 2.88
C GLN A 872 -31.02 22.48 3.47
N SER A 873 -31.90 21.66 2.90
CA SER A 873 -32.08 20.25 3.30
C SER A 873 -32.01 19.35 2.08
N VAL A 874 -31.25 18.25 2.20
CA VAL A 874 -31.16 17.22 1.16
C VAL A 874 -31.41 15.86 1.82
N THR A 875 -32.24 15.02 1.19
CA THR A 875 -32.62 13.70 1.71
C THR A 875 -32.20 12.61 0.76
N GLN A 876 -31.67 11.51 1.33
CA GLN A 876 -31.39 10.25 0.62
C GLN A 876 -32.03 9.07 1.35
N SER A 877 -32.25 7.98 0.63
CA SER A 877 -32.71 6.71 1.19
C SER A 877 -31.53 5.89 1.66
N LEU A 878 -31.64 5.27 2.83
CA LEU A 878 -30.69 4.31 3.38
C LEU A 878 -31.42 2.99 3.63
N HIS A 879 -30.84 1.88 3.17
CA HIS A 879 -31.33 0.54 3.50
C HIS A 879 -30.45 -0.06 4.61
N VAL A 880 -31.07 -0.56 5.67
CA VAL A 880 -30.40 -1.25 6.80
C VAL A 880 -30.78 -2.70 6.80
N GLU A 881 -29.78 -3.57 6.83
CA GLU A 881 -29.95 -5.03 6.91
C GLU A 881 -29.28 -5.58 8.18
N TYR A 882 -29.78 -6.69 8.68
CA TYR A 882 -29.10 -7.43 9.73
C TYR A 882 -28.04 -8.38 9.13
N ASP A 883 -27.09 -8.80 9.93
CA ASP A 883 -26.04 -9.73 9.54
C ASP A 883 -26.61 -11.05 9.04
N TYR A 884 -26.56 -11.30 7.75
CA TYR A 884 -27.13 -12.50 7.12
C TYR A 884 -26.56 -13.82 7.67
N ARG A 885 -25.33 -13.79 8.24
CA ARG A 885 -24.70 -14.96 8.87
C ARG A 885 -25.44 -15.41 10.13
N MET A 886 -26.26 -14.52 10.70
CA MET A 886 -27.05 -14.77 11.88
C MET A 886 -28.47 -15.31 11.58
N ASN A 887 -28.88 -15.41 10.30
CA ASN A 887 -30.24 -15.80 9.92
C ASN A 887 -30.68 -17.17 10.46
N SER A 888 -29.75 -18.09 10.76
CA SER A 888 -30.07 -19.38 11.40
C SER A 888 -30.15 -19.29 12.94
N TRP A 889 -29.80 -18.16 13.54
CA TRP A 889 -29.74 -17.94 14.99
C TRP A 889 -30.75 -16.91 15.47
N VAL A 890 -31.15 -15.97 14.64
CA VAL A 890 -31.95 -14.80 15.02
C VAL A 890 -33.04 -14.57 13.98
N SER A 891 -34.28 -14.55 14.42
CA SER A 891 -35.47 -14.24 13.60
C SER A 891 -35.76 -12.73 13.62
N GLU A 892 -36.68 -12.28 12.74
CA GLU A 892 -37.15 -10.89 12.77
C GLU A 892 -37.90 -10.58 14.07
N GLU A 893 -38.65 -11.56 14.60
CA GLU A 893 -39.34 -11.44 15.88
C GLU A 893 -38.36 -11.26 17.04
N ASP A 894 -37.21 -11.94 17.00
CA ASP A 894 -36.14 -11.76 17.98
C ASP A 894 -35.55 -10.33 17.95
N LEU A 895 -35.36 -9.75 16.76
CA LEU A 895 -34.87 -8.37 16.63
C LEU A 895 -35.87 -7.37 17.21
N VAL A 896 -37.18 -7.59 16.99
CA VAL A 896 -38.24 -6.75 17.58
C VAL A 896 -38.23 -6.92 19.10
N ALA A 897 -38.17 -8.14 19.62
CA ALA A 897 -38.15 -8.39 21.05
C ALA A 897 -36.90 -7.78 21.73
N ARG A 898 -35.74 -7.90 21.09
CA ARG A 898 -34.49 -7.27 21.53
C ARG A 898 -34.64 -5.75 21.62
N ARG A 899 -35.23 -5.12 20.60
CA ARG A 899 -35.46 -3.66 20.61
C ARG A 899 -36.40 -3.24 21.77
N GLU A 900 -37.46 -3.97 22.01
CA GLU A 900 -38.38 -3.70 23.12
C GLU A 900 -37.70 -3.91 24.49
N ALA A 901 -36.84 -4.90 24.61
CA ALA A 901 -35.99 -5.12 25.77
C ALA A 901 -35.09 -3.91 26.08
N PHE A 902 -34.43 -3.38 25.05
CA PHE A 902 -33.64 -2.15 25.22
C PHE A 902 -34.49 -0.97 25.71
N LYS A 903 -35.68 -0.79 25.13
CA LYS A 903 -36.59 0.29 25.54
C LYS A 903 -37.11 0.14 26.96
N ALA A 904 -37.35 -1.08 27.43
CA ALA A 904 -37.73 -1.36 28.80
C ALA A 904 -36.59 -0.96 29.78
N ILE A 905 -35.35 -1.26 29.45
CA ILE A 905 -34.16 -0.85 30.18
C ILE A 905 -34.06 0.68 30.24
N GLU A 906 -34.20 1.35 29.09
CA GLU A 906 -34.16 2.80 28.99
C GLU A 906 -35.24 3.48 29.84
N GLY A 907 -36.43 2.87 29.92
CA GLY A 907 -37.52 3.35 30.76
C GLY A 907 -37.16 3.45 32.24
N ILE A 908 -36.54 2.39 32.76
CA ILE A 908 -36.10 2.40 34.20
C ILE A 908 -34.86 3.28 34.43
N GLU A 909 -33.99 3.47 33.44
CA GLU A 909 -32.88 4.42 33.55
C GLU A 909 -33.35 5.86 33.64
N ALA A 910 -34.34 6.23 32.82
CA ALA A 910 -34.87 7.61 32.76
C ALA A 910 -35.42 8.09 34.10
N ASP A 911 -36.11 7.22 34.83
CA ASP A 911 -36.68 7.56 36.15
C ASP A 911 -35.56 7.85 37.17
N LEU A 912 -34.50 7.04 37.18
CA LEU A 912 -33.37 7.27 38.09
C LEU A 912 -32.56 8.51 37.69
N ASP A 913 -32.46 8.77 36.39
CA ASP A 913 -31.74 9.95 35.89
C ASP A 913 -32.37 11.25 36.39
N LEU A 914 -33.70 11.38 36.37
CA LEU A 914 -34.40 12.55 36.87
C LEU A 914 -34.08 12.78 38.38
N ALA A 915 -34.08 11.72 39.20
CA ALA A 915 -33.70 11.79 40.57
C ALA A 915 -32.24 12.21 40.76
N VAL A 916 -31.32 11.61 40.02
CA VAL A 916 -29.88 11.91 40.06
C VAL A 916 -29.57 13.34 39.62
N GLN A 917 -30.29 13.88 38.62
CA GLN A 917 -30.14 15.30 38.23
C GLN A 917 -30.56 16.23 39.35
N SER A 918 -31.62 15.91 40.04
CA SER A 918 -32.07 16.68 41.26
C SER A 918 -31.03 16.63 42.35
N LEU A 919 -30.46 15.44 42.63
CA LEU A 919 -29.38 15.24 43.60
C LEU A 919 -28.11 16.02 43.20
N ALA A 920 -27.72 15.99 41.96
CA ALA A 920 -26.57 16.74 41.46
C ALA A 920 -26.76 18.26 41.61
N GLN A 921 -27.97 18.77 41.29
CA GLN A 921 -28.30 20.18 41.47
C GLN A 921 -28.30 20.58 42.95
N ALA A 922 -28.86 19.74 43.84
CA ALA A 922 -28.83 19.96 45.28
C ALA A 922 -27.36 20.00 45.80
N ASN A 923 -26.52 19.09 45.29
CA ASN A 923 -25.10 19.07 45.68
C ASN A 923 -24.36 20.35 45.24
N GLU A 924 -24.55 20.82 44.01
CA GLU A 924 -23.99 22.10 43.54
C GLU A 924 -24.44 23.29 44.42
N ASN A 925 -25.70 23.29 44.80
CA ASN A 925 -26.24 24.34 45.68
C ASN A 925 -25.62 24.29 47.10
N ILE A 926 -25.44 23.10 47.66
CA ILE A 926 -24.78 22.91 48.96
C ILE A 926 -23.29 23.31 48.88
N GLU A 927 -22.56 22.97 47.87
CA GLU A 927 -21.17 23.40 47.64
C GLU A 927 -21.06 24.95 47.61
N ARG A 928 -22.00 25.61 46.93
CA ARG A 928 -22.08 27.08 46.90
C ARG A 928 -22.35 27.65 48.27
N LEU A 929 -23.30 27.06 49.03
CA LEU A 929 -23.59 27.46 50.42
C LEU A 929 -22.37 27.25 51.31
N GLN A 930 -21.72 26.13 51.24
CA GLN A 930 -20.49 25.86 52.01
C GLN A 930 -19.40 26.90 51.73
N SER A 931 -19.24 27.31 50.47
CA SER A 931 -18.30 28.38 50.07
C SER A 931 -18.68 29.75 50.66
N LEU A 932 -19.98 30.08 50.72
CA LEU A 932 -20.49 31.30 51.31
C LEU A 932 -20.32 31.31 52.84
N LEU A 933 -20.54 30.18 53.53
CA LEU A 933 -20.40 30.00 54.95
C LEU A 933 -18.96 30.10 55.50
N GLN A 934 -17.98 30.16 54.60
CA GLN A 934 -16.58 30.48 54.95
C GLN A 934 -16.34 31.98 55.16
N ARG A 935 -17.35 32.85 54.96
CA ARG A 935 -17.26 34.31 55.02
C ARG A 935 -18.15 34.85 56.13
N GLU A 936 -17.66 35.88 56.85
CA GLU A 936 -18.51 36.59 57.81
C GLU A 936 -19.59 37.43 57.10
N PRO A 937 -20.84 37.63 57.66
CA PRO A 937 -21.22 37.15 58.99
C PRO A 937 -21.70 35.68 59.07
N TYR A 938 -21.79 34.97 57.99
CA TYR A 938 -22.40 33.64 57.91
C TYR A 938 -21.55 32.55 58.62
N ALA A 939 -20.23 32.76 58.70
CA ALA A 939 -19.30 31.81 59.34
C ALA A 939 -19.58 31.68 60.84
N SER A 940 -20.15 32.69 61.49
CA SER A 940 -20.53 32.73 62.90
C SER A 940 -21.91 32.10 63.23
N ASP A 941 -22.72 31.80 62.22
CA ASP A 941 -24.02 31.11 62.38
C ASP A 941 -23.81 29.58 62.42
N SER A 942 -23.57 29.09 63.64
CA SER A 942 -23.31 27.67 63.92
C SER A 942 -24.46 26.74 63.50
N ALA A 943 -25.71 27.19 63.68
CA ALA A 943 -26.89 26.40 63.36
C ALA A 943 -27.04 26.22 61.85
N LEU A 944 -26.78 27.26 61.08
CA LEU A 944 -26.80 27.21 59.64
C LEU A 944 -25.61 26.36 59.10
N VAL A 945 -24.41 26.56 59.67
CA VAL A 945 -23.22 25.76 59.31
C VAL A 945 -23.46 24.27 59.55
N ASP A 946 -24.04 23.91 60.71
CA ASP A 946 -24.32 22.52 61.07
C ASP A 946 -25.42 21.91 60.17
N THR A 947 -26.45 22.67 59.85
CA THR A 947 -27.51 22.25 58.93
C THR A 947 -26.94 21.92 57.52
N VAL A 948 -26.09 22.79 57.00
CA VAL A 948 -25.46 22.59 55.68
C VAL A 948 -24.51 21.38 55.68
N LYS A 949 -23.76 21.16 56.80
CA LYS A 949 -22.92 19.96 56.95
C LYS A 949 -23.73 18.65 56.95
N VAL A 950 -24.86 18.65 57.73
CA VAL A 950 -25.76 17.49 57.79
C VAL A 950 -26.36 17.20 56.45
N THR A 951 -26.84 18.23 55.73
CA THR A 951 -27.39 18.08 54.38
C THR A 951 -26.36 17.59 53.38
N ALA A 952 -25.12 18.16 53.38
CA ALA A 952 -24.04 17.71 52.54
C ALA A 952 -23.71 16.21 52.72
N LYS A 953 -23.68 15.77 54.00
CA LYS A 953 -23.45 14.37 54.31
C LYS A 953 -24.58 13.46 53.82
N ALA A 954 -25.83 13.90 53.92
CA ALA A 954 -26.98 13.15 53.41
C ALA A 954 -26.95 13.04 51.87
N LEU A 955 -26.65 14.11 51.14
CA LEU A 955 -26.49 14.10 49.67
C LEU A 955 -25.33 13.20 49.24
N GLU A 956 -24.23 13.23 49.99
CA GLU A 956 -23.09 12.33 49.71
C GLU A 956 -23.46 10.85 49.93
N ALA A 957 -24.22 10.54 50.97
CA ALA A 957 -24.72 9.20 51.26
C ALA A 957 -25.63 8.70 50.10
N ALA A 958 -26.57 9.55 49.61
CA ALA A 958 -27.43 9.24 48.50
C ALA A 958 -26.61 9.01 47.20
N ARG A 959 -25.60 9.86 46.96
CA ARG A 959 -24.69 9.67 45.82
C ARG A 959 -23.93 8.35 45.93
N HIS A 960 -23.43 8.00 47.14
CA HIS A 960 -22.70 6.76 47.34
C HIS A 960 -23.58 5.52 47.13
N HIS A 961 -24.87 5.60 47.47
CA HIS A 961 -25.82 4.51 47.21
C HIS A 961 -25.97 4.20 45.73
N VAL A 962 -25.95 5.24 44.88
CA VAL A 962 -26.08 5.08 43.42
C VAL A 962 -24.73 4.79 42.73
N PHE A 963 -23.71 5.54 43.04
CA PHE A 963 -22.42 5.54 42.27
C PHE A 963 -21.22 4.98 43.06
N GLY A 964 -21.40 4.61 44.31
CA GLY A 964 -20.34 4.13 45.18
C GLY A 964 -19.38 5.22 45.66
N LYS A 965 -18.40 4.81 46.41
CA LYS A 965 -17.33 5.68 46.91
C LYS A 965 -16.33 5.95 45.76
N LYS A 966 -15.95 7.20 45.60
CA LYS A 966 -15.08 7.65 44.52
C LYS A 966 -13.62 7.19 44.68
N GLU A 967 -13.18 6.93 45.89
CA GLU A 967 -11.78 6.65 46.18
C GLU A 967 -11.61 5.21 46.68
N THR A 968 -11.22 4.35 45.73
CA THR A 968 -10.74 3.02 46.11
C THR A 968 -9.32 2.86 45.53
N LYS A 969 -8.41 2.43 46.41
CA LYS A 969 -7.06 2.11 45.99
C LYS A 969 -7.01 0.62 45.63
N GLY A 970 -6.62 0.31 44.38
CA GLY A 970 -6.63 -1.05 43.87
C GLY A 970 -7.96 -1.42 43.18
N TYR A 971 -8.15 -2.71 42.87
CA TYR A 971 -9.40 -3.24 42.33
C TYR A 971 -10.40 -3.48 43.50
N PHE A 972 -11.56 -2.85 43.39
CA PHE A 972 -12.59 -2.94 44.42
C PHE A 972 -13.98 -3.02 43.79
N GLU A 973 -14.67 -4.13 43.97
CA GLU A 973 -16.07 -4.28 43.63
C GLU A 973 -16.98 -3.76 44.70
N GLN A 974 -18.03 -3.05 44.32
CA GLN A 974 -19.08 -2.55 45.22
C GLN A 974 -20.43 -3.18 44.81
N PRO A 975 -20.66 -4.46 45.09
CA PRO A 975 -21.81 -5.19 44.58
C PRO A 975 -23.16 -4.65 44.99
N GLU A 976 -23.20 -3.82 46.08
CA GLU A 976 -24.41 -3.22 46.64
C GLU A 976 -24.76 -1.87 45.97
N VAL A 977 -23.84 -1.33 45.18
CA VAL A 977 -24.01 -0.05 44.50
C VAL A 977 -24.74 -0.24 43.20
N TRP A 978 -25.75 0.58 42.96
CA TRP A 978 -26.57 0.52 41.77
C TRP A 978 -25.71 0.48 40.45
N SER A 979 -24.75 1.39 40.30
CA SER A 979 -23.94 1.49 39.05
C SER A 979 -23.11 0.24 38.76
N SER A 980 -22.62 -0.46 39.80
CA SER A 980 -21.87 -1.70 39.63
C SER A 980 -22.74 -2.85 39.19
N GLN A 981 -23.94 -2.97 39.79
CA GLN A 981 -24.92 -3.99 39.41
C GLN A 981 -25.52 -3.71 38.05
N TRP A 982 -25.82 -2.43 37.78
CA TRP A 982 -26.31 -2.02 36.47
C TRP A 982 -25.38 -2.45 35.36
N GLY A 983 -24.09 -2.10 35.42
CA GLY A 983 -23.11 -2.42 34.39
C GLY A 983 -22.99 -3.93 34.10
N SER A 984 -22.95 -4.77 35.14
CA SER A 984 -22.84 -6.24 34.97
C SER A 984 -24.13 -6.87 34.41
N SER A 985 -25.30 -6.43 34.92
CA SER A 985 -26.60 -6.93 34.50
C SER A 985 -26.95 -6.47 33.08
N LEU A 986 -26.65 -5.20 32.78
CA LEU A 986 -26.85 -4.66 31.45
C LEU A 986 -26.07 -5.43 30.38
N TRP A 987 -24.80 -5.76 30.65
CA TRP A 987 -23.99 -6.56 29.72
C TRP A 987 -24.63 -7.92 29.42
N GLN A 988 -25.19 -8.60 30.43
CA GLN A 988 -25.88 -9.88 30.24
C GLN A 988 -27.19 -9.70 29.47
N LEU A 989 -28.06 -8.77 29.88
CA LEU A 989 -29.36 -8.49 29.26
C LEU A 989 -29.24 -8.10 27.78
N LEU A 990 -28.18 -7.35 27.39
CA LEU A 990 -27.98 -6.86 26.05
C LEU A 990 -27.11 -7.81 25.20
N SER A 991 -26.54 -8.85 25.77
CA SER A 991 -25.75 -9.85 25.03
C SER A 991 -26.60 -10.83 24.23
N SER A 992 -27.86 -11.05 24.62
CA SER A 992 -28.79 -11.89 23.87
C SER A 992 -29.22 -11.22 22.58
N ALA A 993 -29.16 -11.97 21.48
CA ALA A 993 -29.71 -11.56 20.19
C ALA A 993 -31.19 -11.94 20.02
N SER A 994 -31.71 -12.77 20.91
CA SER A 994 -33.12 -13.26 20.93
C SER A 994 -33.98 -12.57 22.00
N ALA A 995 -35.25 -12.85 22.01
CA ALA A 995 -36.15 -12.47 23.10
C ALA A 995 -35.64 -12.96 24.45
N TRP A 996 -35.91 -12.20 25.51
CA TRP A 996 -35.56 -12.62 26.87
C TRP A 996 -36.36 -13.86 27.30
N GLU A 997 -35.67 -14.81 27.85
CA GLU A 997 -36.26 -15.96 28.53
C GLU A 997 -36.38 -15.71 30.04
N SER A 998 -36.78 -16.74 30.79
CA SER A 998 -37.03 -16.65 32.24
C SER A 998 -35.85 -16.08 33.05
N ASN A 999 -34.62 -16.32 32.59
CA ASN A 999 -33.40 -15.91 33.30
C ASN A 999 -33.14 -14.42 33.13
N GLU A 1000 -33.22 -13.95 31.90
CA GLU A 1000 -33.05 -12.52 31.60
C GLU A 1000 -34.21 -11.69 32.14
N GLN A 1001 -35.44 -12.20 32.07
CA GLN A 1001 -36.59 -11.56 32.66
C GLN A 1001 -36.45 -11.44 34.19
N ALA A 1002 -36.03 -12.48 34.87
CA ALA A 1002 -35.76 -12.42 36.32
C ALA A 1002 -34.64 -11.42 36.68
N LEU A 1003 -33.60 -11.33 35.85
CA LEU A 1003 -32.52 -10.35 36.01
C LEU A 1003 -33.02 -8.93 35.82
N PHE A 1004 -33.84 -8.70 34.78
CA PHE A 1004 -34.46 -7.38 34.52
C PHE A 1004 -35.38 -6.96 35.67
N ASP A 1005 -36.24 -7.84 36.22
CA ASP A 1005 -37.12 -7.55 37.31
C ASP A 1005 -36.36 -7.17 38.57
N GLN A 1006 -35.25 -7.87 38.87
CA GLN A 1006 -34.35 -7.50 39.99
C GLN A 1006 -33.73 -6.12 39.77
N LEU A 1007 -33.28 -5.84 38.56
CA LEU A 1007 -32.67 -4.58 38.20
C LEU A 1007 -33.66 -3.42 38.29
N ALA A 1008 -34.87 -3.61 37.79
CA ALA A 1008 -35.96 -2.63 37.88
C ALA A 1008 -36.32 -2.31 39.33
N LYS A 1009 -36.44 -3.34 40.20
CA LYS A 1009 -36.66 -3.18 41.61
C LYS A 1009 -35.58 -2.35 42.29
N ARG A 1010 -34.30 -2.65 42.04
CA ARG A 1010 -33.15 -1.94 42.61
C ARG A 1010 -33.05 -0.51 42.08
N THR A 1011 -33.37 -0.28 40.81
CA THR A 1011 -33.39 1.07 40.25
C THR A 1011 -34.48 1.91 40.92
N LYS A 1012 -35.63 1.33 41.18
CA LYS A 1012 -36.72 1.98 41.97
C LYS A 1012 -36.28 2.33 43.39
N GLU A 1013 -35.64 1.38 44.09
CA GLU A 1013 -35.09 1.60 45.46
C GLU A 1013 -34.03 2.72 45.45
N ALA A 1014 -33.15 2.76 44.45
CA ALA A 1014 -32.16 3.82 44.28
C ALA A 1014 -32.82 5.17 44.01
N THR A 1015 -33.86 5.21 43.19
CA THR A 1015 -34.65 6.42 42.88
C THR A 1015 -35.32 6.97 44.14
N GLU A 1016 -35.99 6.11 44.90
CA GLU A 1016 -36.63 6.46 46.18
C GLU A 1016 -35.60 6.99 47.17
N THR A 1017 -34.45 6.35 47.34
CA THR A 1017 -33.35 6.80 48.24
C THR A 1017 -32.81 8.18 47.84
N VAL A 1018 -32.74 8.48 46.58
CA VAL A 1018 -32.29 9.79 46.07
C VAL A 1018 -33.33 10.88 46.32
N MET A 1019 -34.62 10.55 46.20
CA MET A 1019 -35.72 11.51 46.32
C MET A 1019 -36.08 11.82 47.77
N THR A 1020 -35.79 10.96 48.74
CA THR A 1020 -35.95 11.19 50.19
C THR A 1020 -34.76 11.91 50.83
#